data_68d74f3c274b36e15e8bb58bdbbd54ba
#
_entry.id   68d74f3c274b36e15e8bb58bdbbd54ba
#
_cell.length_a   1.000
_cell.length_b   1.000
_cell.length_c   1.000
_cell.angle_alpha   90.00
_cell.angle_beta   90.00
_cell.angle_gamma   90.00
#
_symmetry.space_group_name_H-M   'P 1'
#
loop_
_entity.id
_entity.type
_entity.pdbx_description
1 polymer ?
#
loop_
_entity_poly.entity_id
_entity_poly.type
_entity_poly.pdbx_seq_one_letter_code
_entity_poly.pdbx_strand_id
1 'polypeptide(L)'
;MSTLWQDLRYGLRMMWKSPGFTLVAVLALALGIGANSTIFSFINGLLLRPIVGVRAPERLVAVYTSDYSSGLYGGSSYPDYVDFRNQADAFDGLAAYDETMLIMAGGDETERLRGAYVTGNYFDVLGVGARAGRMLTPANDEKPGAHPVVVISANLWQRRFGADPSVVGQTITLGSRPYTIIGVAAADFHGLRMGTPPEFWLPMMMDSVDMLNGRGNRGLGITGRLKAGITLAQASAQIAGIGARLAHSYPETNLGTLERPHEPRPVTVTHEARIEPDGQKNVWVMSGLLMSAVGLVLLIACANVANLLLARAAARRREIAIRLALGAGRWRLVRQLLTESVLLAGLGGTVGLLLVLWAVDAIPTFFPPSEAAGLDLSLDWRVLAFTCAVALLTGIVFGLVPALQATRPELTAALKDDMAGAGYSLRRFSLRSALVVAQLALSLVLLIGAGLFMRSLRRAVSFDPGFAAQNMLLASLETSGTGLAKAQGQAFYQQTLERVGSLPGVRAVTLTSIIPISGGGQRRNINIVGYEPQPNEDTETNTNVVGPNYFTTMDIAIVRGRAFNAQDTEGAPPVIMVNEEFARRYFSGQDAVGKRLRWNADEPYMEIVGVARNAKYRSLREQTLPFIYIPLAQEYQRGMTLLVRTGDDPAALVAAVRGVVHALNKNVPIFAVKTMTEQISAALAADRMIAVLLSVFGGAALLLATVGIYAVVAYSVAQRTHEIGVRMALGAEPRDIARLIVGQGLILILFGAGVGLALAFALTRVLTSLLFGMSATDPLTFAGVALLLVFIALVACYIPACRATKVDPMVALRYE
;
A
#
# COMPACT_ATOMS: atom_id res chain seq x y z
N MET A 1 0.16 -31.20 36.96
CA MET A 1 1.32 -30.92 36.09
C MET A 1 1.92 -32.17 35.43
N SER A 2 1.98 -33.29 36.08
CA SER A 2 2.53 -34.55 35.52
C SER A 2 1.85 -35.07 34.24
N THR A 3 0.53 -34.89 34.13
CA THR A 3 -0.25 -35.37 32.97
C THR A 3 -0.07 -34.59 31.69
N LEU A 4 0.10 -33.25 31.75
CA LEU A 4 0.40 -32.37 30.58
C LEU A 4 1.78 -32.68 30.01
N TRP A 5 2.77 -32.89 30.86
CA TRP A 5 4.13 -33.25 30.45
C TRP A 5 4.17 -34.61 29.74
N GLN A 6 3.35 -35.57 30.21
CA GLN A 6 3.19 -36.84 29.55
C GLN A 6 2.55 -36.71 28.18
N ASP A 7 1.50 -35.85 28.04
CA ASP A 7 0.81 -35.58 26.79
C ASP A 7 1.76 -34.92 25.77
N LEU A 8 2.59 -33.95 26.20
CA LEU A 8 3.61 -33.33 25.38
C LEU A 8 4.66 -34.33 24.87
N ARG A 9 5.22 -35.13 25.77
CA ARG A 9 6.24 -36.15 25.40
C ARG A 9 5.67 -37.19 24.45
N TYR A 10 4.41 -37.58 24.66
CA TYR A 10 3.70 -38.48 23.78
C TYR A 10 3.49 -37.86 22.40
N GLY A 11 3.01 -36.62 22.33
CA GLY A 11 2.81 -35.88 21.08
C GLY A 11 4.11 -35.78 20.27
N LEU A 12 5.22 -35.39 20.90
CA LEU A 12 6.51 -35.32 20.23
C LEU A 12 6.96 -36.68 19.68
N ARG A 13 6.83 -37.77 20.48
CA ARG A 13 7.19 -39.11 20.03
C ARG A 13 6.33 -39.55 18.83
N MET A 14 5.06 -39.13 18.81
CA MET A 14 4.15 -39.48 17.70
C MET A 14 4.47 -38.76 16.43
N MET A 15 4.96 -37.48 16.52
CA MET A 15 5.44 -36.72 15.35
C MET A 15 6.67 -37.39 14.73
N TRP A 16 7.60 -37.85 15.55
CA TRP A 16 8.78 -38.61 15.08
C TRP A 16 8.45 -39.95 14.41
N LYS A 17 7.39 -40.63 14.86
CA LYS A 17 6.97 -41.92 14.28
C LYS A 17 6.29 -41.78 12.92
N SER A 18 5.81 -40.57 12.56
CA SER A 18 5.16 -40.29 11.27
C SER A 18 5.71 -39.01 10.63
N PRO A 19 6.96 -39.03 10.13
CA PRO A 19 7.66 -37.81 9.68
C PRO A 19 6.99 -37.19 8.46
N GLY A 20 6.51 -37.96 7.49
CA GLY A 20 5.82 -37.45 6.31
C GLY A 20 4.54 -36.70 6.63
N PHE A 21 3.72 -37.21 7.55
CA PHE A 21 2.51 -36.51 8.04
C PHE A 21 2.90 -35.19 8.74
N THR A 22 3.86 -35.25 9.65
CA THR A 22 4.30 -34.09 10.43
C THR A 22 4.84 -32.99 9.52
N LEU A 23 5.67 -33.38 8.54
CA LEU A 23 6.24 -32.44 7.58
C LEU A 23 5.14 -31.71 6.78
N VAL A 24 4.20 -32.45 6.20
CA VAL A 24 3.11 -31.86 5.40
C VAL A 24 2.23 -30.94 6.27
N ALA A 25 1.89 -31.38 7.49
CA ALA A 25 1.08 -30.58 8.40
C ALA A 25 1.81 -29.30 8.85
N VAL A 26 3.09 -29.41 9.22
CA VAL A 26 3.91 -28.27 9.63
C VAL A 26 4.10 -27.29 8.47
N LEU A 27 4.40 -27.76 7.26
CA LEU A 27 4.56 -26.89 6.07
C LEU A 27 3.25 -26.18 5.70
N ALA A 28 2.11 -26.89 5.75
CA ALA A 28 0.82 -26.26 5.48
C ALA A 28 0.49 -25.16 6.51
N LEU A 29 0.72 -25.42 7.80
CA LEU A 29 0.51 -24.46 8.88
C LEU A 29 1.52 -23.33 8.82
N ALA A 30 2.79 -23.61 8.54
CA ALA A 30 3.83 -22.60 8.39
C ALA A 30 3.51 -21.61 7.29
N LEU A 31 3.02 -22.09 6.15
CA LEU A 31 2.62 -21.26 5.04
C LEU A 31 1.40 -20.38 5.40
N GLY A 32 0.38 -20.96 6.04
CA GLY A 32 -0.82 -20.22 6.46
C GLY A 32 -0.53 -19.22 7.57
N ILE A 33 0.17 -19.60 8.64
CA ILE A 33 0.50 -18.75 9.78
C ILE A 33 1.54 -17.71 9.35
N GLY A 34 2.58 -18.10 8.60
CA GLY A 34 3.63 -17.22 8.12
C GLY A 34 3.09 -16.12 7.22
N ALA A 35 2.22 -16.45 6.25
CA ALA A 35 1.59 -15.45 5.39
C ALA A 35 0.76 -14.43 6.20
N ASN A 36 -0.05 -14.89 7.17
CA ASN A 36 -0.82 -14.02 8.05
C ASN A 36 0.09 -13.10 8.88
N SER A 37 1.16 -13.65 9.45
CA SER A 37 2.10 -12.88 10.26
C SER A 37 2.91 -11.87 9.42
N THR A 38 3.24 -12.19 8.17
CA THR A 38 3.91 -11.26 7.24
C THR A 38 3.00 -10.07 6.92
N ILE A 39 1.75 -10.31 6.55
CA ILE A 39 0.81 -9.23 6.27
C ILE A 39 0.50 -8.44 7.55
N PHE A 40 0.39 -9.09 8.69
CA PHE A 40 0.23 -8.39 9.97
C PHE A 40 1.45 -7.54 10.31
N SER A 41 2.69 -7.99 10.04
CA SER A 41 3.91 -7.18 10.22
C SER A 41 3.87 -5.93 9.35
N PHE A 42 3.43 -6.05 8.09
CA PHE A 42 3.24 -4.92 7.19
C PHE A 42 2.21 -3.92 7.73
N ILE A 43 1.04 -4.40 8.17
CA ILE A 43 -0.02 -3.56 8.76
C ILE A 43 0.48 -2.89 10.05
N ASN A 44 1.16 -3.64 10.90
CA ASN A 44 1.72 -3.14 12.15
C ASN A 44 2.73 -2.00 11.89
N GLY A 45 3.63 -2.18 10.93
CA GLY A 45 4.61 -1.16 10.55
C GLY A 45 3.98 0.12 9.97
N LEU A 46 2.87 -0.03 9.24
CA LEU A 46 2.17 1.10 8.61
C LEU A 46 1.22 1.84 9.57
N LEU A 47 0.40 1.10 10.32
CA LEU A 47 -0.78 1.66 11.01
C LEU A 47 -0.74 1.55 12.54
N LEU A 48 -0.14 0.49 13.10
CA LEU A 48 -0.27 0.19 14.52
C LEU A 48 0.96 0.59 15.34
N ARG A 49 2.11 0.69 14.69
CA ARG A 49 3.36 1.03 15.37
C ARG A 49 3.37 2.51 15.73
N PRO A 50 3.63 2.86 17.01
CA PRO A 50 3.74 4.24 17.42
C PRO A 50 4.93 4.92 16.74
N ILE A 51 4.90 6.26 16.67
CA ILE A 51 6.01 7.06 16.15
C ILE A 51 7.22 6.84 17.05
N VAL A 52 8.32 6.36 16.47
CA VAL A 52 9.54 6.02 17.19
C VAL A 52 10.32 7.28 17.54
N GLY A 53 11.03 7.29 18.68
CA GLY A 53 11.83 8.42 19.14
C GLY A 53 11.03 9.54 19.78
N VAL A 54 9.70 9.36 19.95
CA VAL A 54 8.79 10.35 20.53
C VAL A 54 8.29 9.90 21.90
N ARG A 55 8.27 10.82 22.85
CA ARG A 55 7.79 10.55 24.22
C ARG A 55 6.26 10.51 24.27
N ALA A 56 5.68 9.48 24.92
CA ALA A 56 4.25 9.30 25.13
C ALA A 56 3.42 9.59 23.85
N PRO A 57 3.62 8.81 22.76
CA PRO A 57 3.01 9.06 21.44
C PRO A 57 1.48 8.99 21.47
N GLU A 58 0.87 8.28 22.45
CA GLU A 58 -0.57 8.20 22.64
C GLU A 58 -1.22 9.53 23.06
N ARG A 59 -0.41 10.49 23.55
CA ARG A 59 -0.86 11.84 23.89
C ARG A 59 -0.65 12.84 22.76
N LEU A 60 -0.01 12.43 21.68
CA LEU A 60 0.17 13.31 20.52
C LEU A 60 -1.07 13.30 19.65
N VAL A 61 -1.41 14.48 19.16
CA VAL A 61 -2.54 14.71 18.26
C VAL A 61 -2.13 15.64 17.13
N ALA A 62 -2.75 15.43 15.97
CA ALA A 62 -2.64 16.31 14.82
C ALA A 62 -3.88 17.20 14.72
N VAL A 63 -3.70 18.46 14.37
CA VAL A 63 -4.78 19.43 14.13
C VAL A 63 -4.81 19.75 12.64
N TYR A 64 -5.96 19.53 12.01
CA TYR A 64 -6.19 19.77 10.58
C TYR A 64 -7.25 20.85 10.40
N THR A 65 -7.04 21.72 9.41
CA THR A 65 -8.04 22.69 8.98
C THR A 65 -8.57 22.27 7.62
N SER A 66 -9.88 22.16 7.47
CA SER A 66 -10.50 21.87 6.19
C SER A 66 -10.22 22.96 5.16
N ASP A 67 -9.96 22.56 3.91
CA ASP A 67 -9.91 23.46 2.75
C ASP A 67 -10.70 22.87 1.57
N TYR A 68 -10.74 23.61 0.46
CA TYR A 68 -11.50 23.17 -0.73
C TYR A 68 -10.89 21.94 -1.41
N SER A 69 -9.60 21.71 -1.29
CA SER A 69 -8.88 20.66 -2.01
C SER A 69 -8.62 19.42 -1.20
N SER A 70 -8.44 19.54 0.12
CA SER A 70 -8.05 18.44 1.01
C SER A 70 -9.18 17.89 1.89
N GLY A 71 -10.39 18.41 1.77
CA GLY A 71 -11.51 17.99 2.59
C GLY A 71 -11.33 18.33 4.08
N LEU A 72 -11.47 17.34 4.98
CA LEU A 72 -11.41 17.58 6.43
C LEU A 72 -9.99 17.64 7.00
N TYR A 73 -8.97 17.22 6.26
CA TYR A 73 -7.62 16.99 6.77
C TYR A 73 -6.57 17.83 6.04
N GLY A 74 -6.87 19.11 5.81
CA GLY A 74 -5.94 20.06 5.21
C GLY A 74 -4.94 20.66 6.20
N GLY A 75 -3.93 21.34 5.65
CA GLY A 75 -2.98 22.12 6.42
C GLY A 75 -3.60 23.37 7.02
N SER A 76 -2.93 23.93 8.02
CA SER A 76 -3.29 25.20 8.65
C SER A 76 -2.38 26.34 8.16
N SER A 77 -2.77 27.58 8.40
CA SER A 77 -1.88 28.73 8.22
C SER A 77 -1.07 28.99 9.51
N TYR A 78 0.06 29.71 9.37
CA TYR A 78 0.84 30.12 10.54
C TYR A 78 0.06 31.04 11.48
N PRO A 79 -0.70 32.05 11.00
CA PRO A 79 -1.55 32.85 11.88
C PRO A 79 -2.63 32.03 12.61
N ASP A 80 -3.27 31.03 11.96
CA ASP A 80 -4.23 30.16 12.63
C ASP A 80 -3.56 29.30 13.72
N TYR A 81 -2.34 28.79 13.45
CA TYR A 81 -1.55 28.08 14.45
C TYR A 81 -1.26 28.94 15.68
N VAL A 82 -0.87 30.21 15.49
CA VAL A 82 -0.61 31.14 16.59
C VAL A 82 -1.88 31.35 17.43
N ASP A 83 -3.02 31.51 16.78
CA ASP A 83 -4.30 31.65 17.47
C ASP A 83 -4.69 30.38 18.26
N PHE A 84 -4.51 29.18 17.66
CA PHE A 84 -4.74 27.92 18.37
C PHE A 84 -3.80 27.77 19.56
N ARG A 85 -2.49 28.02 19.39
CA ARG A 85 -1.48 27.94 20.45
C ARG A 85 -1.81 28.85 21.64
N ASN A 86 -2.26 30.06 21.37
CA ASN A 86 -2.48 31.07 22.40
C ASN A 86 -3.82 30.90 23.14
N GLN A 87 -4.82 30.24 22.55
CA GLN A 87 -6.17 30.12 23.08
C GLN A 87 -6.53 28.71 23.56
N ALA A 88 -5.75 27.67 23.18
CA ALA A 88 -6.09 26.30 23.50
C ALA A 88 -5.40 25.81 24.78
N ASP A 89 -6.19 25.63 25.86
CA ASP A 89 -5.71 25.17 27.17
C ASP A 89 -5.62 23.64 27.29
N ALA A 90 -6.17 22.91 26.34
CA ALA A 90 -6.19 21.43 26.37
C ALA A 90 -4.82 20.78 26.15
N PHE A 91 -3.83 21.57 25.73
CA PHE A 91 -2.51 21.07 25.32
C PHE A 91 -1.42 21.52 26.29
N ASP A 92 -0.42 20.66 26.50
CA ASP A 92 0.86 21.02 27.10
C ASP A 92 1.69 21.91 26.14
N GLY A 93 1.45 21.77 24.84
CA GLY A 93 2.04 22.58 23.78
C GLY A 93 1.49 22.17 22.42
N LEU A 94 1.39 23.15 21.52
CA LEU A 94 1.15 22.98 20.10
C LEU A 94 2.42 23.41 19.34
N ALA A 95 2.80 22.68 18.32
CA ALA A 95 3.91 22.97 17.44
C ALA A 95 3.45 22.87 15.98
N ALA A 96 4.01 23.73 15.12
CA ALA A 96 3.78 23.67 13.69
C ALA A 96 5.05 23.26 12.94
N TYR A 97 4.86 22.64 11.78
CA TYR A 97 5.95 22.24 10.89
C TYR A 97 5.51 22.39 9.43
N ASP A 98 6.47 22.74 8.59
CA ASP A 98 6.33 22.76 7.13
C ASP A 98 7.45 21.94 6.49
N GLU A 99 7.08 20.89 5.76
CA GLU A 99 8.06 20.04 5.09
C GLU A 99 8.62 20.74 3.87
N THR A 100 9.92 20.77 3.76
CA THR A 100 10.63 21.46 2.69
C THR A 100 11.76 20.61 2.12
N MET A 101 12.22 20.99 0.95
CA MET A 101 13.43 20.43 0.35
C MET A 101 14.39 21.55 0.01
N LEU A 102 15.56 21.52 0.61
CA LEU A 102 16.60 22.50 0.34
C LEU A 102 17.85 21.85 -0.24
N ILE A 103 18.57 22.67 -0.99
CA ILE A 103 19.86 22.28 -1.57
C ILE A 103 20.94 22.53 -0.54
N MET A 104 21.72 21.51 -0.19
CA MET A 104 22.94 21.67 0.57
C MET A 104 24.10 21.89 -0.38
N ALA A 105 24.71 23.07 -0.30
CA ALA A 105 25.94 23.37 -1.02
C ALA A 105 27.14 22.94 -0.17
N GLY A 106 28.11 22.25 -0.79
CA GLY A 106 29.35 21.87 -0.13
C GLY A 106 29.94 20.59 -0.68
N GLY A 107 31.18 20.64 -1.17
CA GLY A 107 31.91 19.58 -1.88
C GLY A 107 31.68 19.59 -3.39
N ASP A 108 32.07 18.52 -4.08
CA ASP A 108 31.99 18.41 -5.54
C ASP A 108 30.56 18.20 -6.07
N GLU A 109 29.58 17.87 -5.22
CA GLU A 109 28.20 17.64 -5.60
C GLU A 109 27.22 18.42 -4.69
N THR A 110 26.26 19.07 -5.31
CA THR A 110 25.09 19.64 -4.63
C THR A 110 24.08 18.56 -4.34
N GLU A 111 23.62 18.46 -3.10
CA GLU A 111 22.66 17.46 -2.65
C GLU A 111 21.34 18.13 -2.24
N ARG A 112 20.22 17.56 -2.69
CA ARG A 112 18.89 17.98 -2.24
C ARG A 112 18.47 17.20 -1.02
N LEU A 113 18.36 17.88 0.10
CA LEU A 113 17.96 17.31 1.38
C LEU A 113 16.50 17.60 1.68
N ARG A 114 15.79 16.63 2.23
CA ARG A 114 14.47 16.84 2.81
C ARG A 114 14.60 17.29 4.25
N GLY A 115 13.87 18.32 4.64
CA GLY A 115 13.82 18.82 5.99
C GLY A 115 12.49 19.45 6.31
N ALA A 116 12.43 20.17 7.42
CA ALA A 116 11.24 20.91 7.80
C ALA A 116 11.61 22.24 8.47
N TYR A 117 10.79 23.27 8.21
CA TYR A 117 10.69 24.42 9.08
C TYR A 117 9.81 24.02 10.26
N VAL A 118 10.24 24.26 11.48
CA VAL A 118 9.52 23.85 12.68
C VAL A 118 9.50 24.99 13.70
N THR A 119 8.43 25.11 14.45
CA THR A 119 8.37 26.06 15.56
C THR A 119 9.38 25.68 16.65
N GLY A 120 9.90 26.68 17.35
CA GLY A 120 11.00 26.48 18.33
C GLY A 120 10.69 25.49 19.44
N ASN A 121 9.42 25.27 19.76
CA ASN A 121 8.98 24.28 20.76
C ASN A 121 8.70 22.87 20.17
N TYR A 122 8.97 22.64 18.90
CA TYR A 122 8.63 21.38 18.21
C TYR A 122 9.20 20.13 18.92
N PHE A 123 10.49 20.15 19.21
CA PHE A 123 11.14 19.01 19.85
C PHE A 123 10.70 18.81 21.31
N ASP A 124 10.40 19.90 22.03
CA ASP A 124 9.85 19.83 23.39
C ASP A 124 8.45 19.18 23.40
N VAL A 125 7.58 19.60 22.45
CA VAL A 125 6.25 19.00 22.28
C VAL A 125 6.34 17.52 21.95
N LEU A 126 7.30 17.11 21.11
CA LEU A 126 7.52 15.70 20.77
C LEU A 126 8.26 14.94 21.86
N GLY A 127 8.99 15.64 22.72
CA GLY A 127 9.85 15.03 23.73
C GLY A 127 11.09 14.35 23.11
N VAL A 128 11.60 14.90 22.00
CA VAL A 128 12.79 14.41 21.28
C VAL A 128 14.04 15.10 21.81
N GLY A 129 15.01 14.32 22.24
CA GLY A 129 16.27 14.82 22.75
C GLY A 129 17.36 15.00 21.67
N ALA A 130 18.43 15.74 22.03
CA ALA A 130 19.63 15.85 21.23
C ALA A 130 20.58 14.66 21.50
N ARG A 131 21.13 14.10 20.42
CA ARG A 131 22.25 13.15 20.49
C ARG A 131 23.59 13.86 20.71
N ALA A 132 23.74 15.06 20.12
CA ALA A 132 24.87 15.96 20.32
C ALA A 132 24.38 17.41 20.23
N GLY A 133 24.99 18.33 20.94
CA GLY A 133 24.58 19.73 20.99
C GLY A 133 23.25 19.97 21.69
N ARG A 134 22.41 20.83 21.13
CA ARG A 134 21.07 21.15 21.67
C ARG A 134 20.01 21.17 20.56
N MET A 135 18.75 21.07 20.95
CA MET A 135 17.61 21.24 20.05
C MET A 135 17.21 22.72 19.87
N LEU A 136 16.30 22.97 18.95
CA LEU A 136 15.63 24.27 18.81
C LEU A 136 14.84 24.59 20.08
N THR A 137 14.77 25.87 20.41
CA THR A 137 14.01 26.41 21.52
C THR A 137 13.16 27.58 21.05
N PRO A 138 12.14 28.02 21.78
CA PRO A 138 11.32 29.18 21.42
C PRO A 138 12.14 30.44 21.13
N ALA A 139 13.28 30.64 21.81
CA ALA A 139 14.17 31.75 21.56
C ALA A 139 14.79 31.75 20.14
N ASN A 140 14.85 30.60 19.48
CA ASN A 140 15.31 30.53 18.09
C ASN A 140 14.21 30.90 17.08
N ASP A 141 12.96 31.15 17.51
CA ASP A 141 11.78 31.32 16.69
C ASP A 141 11.02 32.63 17.03
N GLU A 142 11.72 33.66 17.47
CA GLU A 142 11.10 34.91 17.89
C GLU A 142 10.90 35.90 16.74
N LYS A 143 11.85 36.03 15.84
CA LYS A 143 11.83 37.02 14.76
C LYS A 143 12.22 36.44 13.41
N PRO A 144 11.51 36.80 12.33
CA PRO A 144 11.83 36.36 11.00
C PRO A 144 13.31 36.60 10.62
N GLY A 145 13.98 35.54 10.18
CA GLY A 145 15.35 35.59 9.67
C GLY A 145 16.46 35.78 10.74
N ALA A 146 16.14 35.92 12.04
CA ALA A 146 17.10 36.33 13.05
C ALA A 146 18.05 35.19 13.49
N HIS A 147 17.65 33.93 13.44
CA HIS A 147 18.43 32.82 13.97
C HIS A 147 18.70 31.76 12.91
N PRO A 148 19.71 31.91 12.04
CA PRO A 148 20.07 30.93 11.03
C PRO A 148 20.79 29.72 11.65
N VAL A 149 20.05 28.91 12.35
CA VAL A 149 20.53 27.69 13.00
C VAL A 149 19.81 26.46 12.44
N VAL A 150 20.44 25.29 12.55
CA VAL A 150 19.90 24.03 12.05
C VAL A 150 20.18 22.90 13.03
N VAL A 151 19.20 22.02 13.20
CA VAL A 151 19.36 20.70 13.78
C VAL A 151 19.40 19.69 12.64
N ILE A 152 20.37 18.78 12.64
CA ILE A 152 20.51 17.74 11.61
C ILE A 152 20.12 16.37 12.15
N SER A 153 19.73 15.46 11.26
CA SER A 153 19.43 14.09 11.61
C SER A 153 20.70 13.30 11.91
N ALA A 154 20.58 12.24 12.70
CA ALA A 154 21.69 11.32 12.95
C ALA A 154 22.17 10.64 11.65
N ASN A 155 21.29 10.41 10.69
CA ASN A 155 21.64 9.84 9.39
C ASN A 155 22.52 10.80 8.56
N LEU A 156 22.11 12.07 8.43
CA LEU A 156 22.92 13.07 7.73
C LEU A 156 24.28 13.25 8.43
N TRP A 157 24.27 13.28 9.75
CA TRP A 157 25.50 13.37 10.53
C TRP A 157 26.47 12.20 10.26
N GLN A 158 25.97 10.96 10.23
CA GLN A 158 26.79 9.79 9.91
C GLN A 158 27.29 9.78 8.48
N ARG A 159 26.38 10.02 7.52
CA ARG A 159 26.65 9.90 6.09
C ARG A 159 27.57 11.00 5.57
N ARG A 160 27.36 12.24 5.98
CA ARG A 160 28.09 13.40 5.43
C ARG A 160 29.23 13.87 6.30
N PHE A 161 29.11 13.72 7.60
CA PHE A 161 30.11 14.23 8.57
C PHE A 161 30.84 13.13 9.33
N GLY A 162 30.71 11.86 8.92
CA GLY A 162 31.44 10.74 9.52
C GLY A 162 31.15 10.53 11.00
N ALA A 163 30.02 11.03 11.51
CA ALA A 163 29.68 11.03 12.94
C ALA A 163 30.68 11.82 13.81
N ASP A 164 31.35 12.83 13.26
CA ASP A 164 32.30 13.69 14.01
C ASP A 164 31.53 14.53 15.04
N PRO A 165 31.85 14.43 16.34
CA PRO A 165 31.25 15.25 17.38
C PRO A 165 31.47 16.77 17.20
N SER A 166 32.54 17.17 16.51
CA SER A 166 32.86 18.57 16.23
C SER A 166 31.95 19.26 15.21
N VAL A 167 30.97 18.54 14.68
CA VAL A 167 29.97 19.10 13.72
C VAL A 167 29.13 20.24 14.33
N VAL A 168 28.91 20.21 15.64
CA VAL A 168 28.17 21.27 16.35
C VAL A 168 29.01 22.55 16.36
N GLY A 169 28.44 23.62 15.87
CA GLY A 169 29.10 24.91 15.64
C GLY A 169 29.61 25.11 14.21
N GLN A 170 29.67 24.06 13.39
CA GLN A 170 30.01 24.21 11.97
C GLN A 170 28.87 24.87 11.21
N THR A 171 29.20 25.53 10.10
CA THR A 171 28.24 26.18 9.21
C THR A 171 28.05 25.34 7.97
N ILE A 172 26.78 25.11 7.60
CA ILE A 172 26.37 24.51 6.33
C ILE A 172 25.49 25.49 5.55
N THR A 173 25.56 25.43 4.23
CA THR A 173 24.70 26.25 3.37
C THR A 173 23.51 25.43 2.91
N LEU A 174 22.31 25.86 3.28
CA LEU A 174 21.04 25.28 2.85
C LEU A 174 20.23 26.34 2.09
N GLY A 175 19.88 26.06 0.85
CA GLY A 175 19.09 26.96 0.05
C GLY A 175 19.67 28.37 -0.08
N SER A 176 20.97 28.50 -0.36
CA SER A 176 21.73 29.78 -0.47
C SER A 176 21.94 30.55 0.85
N ARG A 177 21.48 30.07 1.99
CA ARG A 177 21.70 30.71 3.30
C ARG A 177 22.63 29.85 4.17
N PRO A 178 23.60 30.49 4.86
CA PRO A 178 24.41 29.78 5.84
C PRO A 178 23.61 29.54 7.12
N TYR A 179 23.73 28.32 7.67
CA TYR A 179 23.12 27.91 8.94
C TYR A 179 24.16 27.27 9.83
N THR A 180 24.16 27.62 11.11
CA THR A 180 25.04 26.99 12.11
C THR A 180 24.37 25.73 12.67
N ILE A 181 25.05 24.60 12.61
CA ILE A 181 24.59 23.35 13.21
C ILE A 181 24.66 23.50 14.74
N ILE A 182 23.49 23.45 15.40
CA ILE A 182 23.38 23.57 16.87
C ILE A 182 23.19 22.24 17.56
N GLY A 183 22.78 21.20 16.82
CA GLY A 183 22.59 19.88 17.38
C GLY A 183 22.29 18.81 16.35
N VAL A 184 22.34 17.59 16.84
CA VAL A 184 21.99 16.36 16.11
C VAL A 184 20.81 15.70 16.83
N ALA A 185 19.73 15.40 16.11
CA ALA A 185 18.57 14.75 16.68
C ALA A 185 18.87 13.30 17.13
N ALA A 186 18.07 12.78 18.05
CA ALA A 186 18.13 11.40 18.50
C ALA A 186 18.10 10.43 17.30
N ALA A 187 18.85 9.33 17.37
CA ALA A 187 19.05 8.43 16.23
C ALA A 187 17.79 7.68 15.81
N ASP A 188 16.88 7.49 16.74
CA ASP A 188 15.58 6.80 16.56
C ASP A 188 14.47 7.73 16.08
N PHE A 189 14.71 9.04 16.00
CA PHE A 189 13.72 10.00 15.51
C PHE A 189 13.83 10.19 13.99
N HIS A 190 12.83 9.76 13.26
CA HIS A 190 12.75 9.81 11.79
C HIS A 190 11.65 10.77 11.27
N GLY A 191 11.18 11.70 12.12
CA GLY A 191 10.09 12.60 11.79
C GLY A 191 8.70 12.03 12.12
N LEU A 192 7.66 12.83 11.89
CA LEU A 192 6.28 12.45 12.21
C LEU A 192 5.62 11.67 11.07
N ARG A 193 5.95 11.98 9.82
CA ARG A 193 5.31 11.44 8.63
C ARG A 193 6.07 10.24 8.06
N MET A 194 5.32 9.36 7.43
CA MET A 194 5.88 8.24 6.69
C MET A 194 6.48 8.72 5.37
N GLY A 195 7.54 8.08 4.92
CA GLY A 195 8.25 8.41 3.68
C GLY A 195 9.72 8.67 3.94
N THR A 196 10.38 9.47 3.09
CA THR A 196 11.79 9.82 3.29
C THR A 196 11.94 10.65 4.56
N PRO A 197 12.72 10.19 5.56
CA PRO A 197 12.90 10.92 6.80
C PRO A 197 13.52 12.32 6.57
N PRO A 198 13.11 13.34 7.35
CA PRO A 198 13.77 14.64 7.32
C PRO A 198 15.23 14.49 7.76
N GLU A 199 16.11 15.21 7.07
CA GLU A 199 17.55 15.21 7.36
C GLU A 199 17.98 16.48 8.11
N PHE A 200 17.14 17.53 8.12
CA PHE A 200 17.37 18.75 8.88
C PHE A 200 16.06 19.41 9.36
N TRP A 201 16.18 20.23 10.40
CA TRP A 201 15.08 21.06 10.92
C TRP A 201 15.59 22.49 11.15
N LEU A 202 14.85 23.46 10.59
CA LEU A 202 15.10 24.89 10.69
C LEU A 202 14.03 25.57 11.54
N PRO A 203 14.33 26.70 12.21
CA PRO A 203 13.29 27.49 12.85
C PRO A 203 12.24 27.95 11.85
N MET A 204 10.96 27.94 12.24
CA MET A 204 9.85 28.40 11.40
C MET A 204 10.03 29.85 10.93
N MET A 205 10.62 30.70 11.76
CA MET A 205 10.94 32.10 11.42
C MET A 205 12.01 32.25 10.33
N MET A 206 12.60 31.15 9.85
CA MET A 206 13.51 31.17 8.69
C MET A 206 12.77 30.95 7.36
N ASP A 207 11.48 30.64 7.39
CA ASP A 207 10.62 30.51 6.22
C ASP A 207 10.31 31.88 5.56
N SER A 208 9.60 31.87 4.47
CA SER A 208 9.22 33.08 3.75
C SER A 208 8.23 33.95 4.55
N VAL A 209 8.36 35.27 4.39
CA VAL A 209 7.46 36.22 5.04
C VAL A 209 6.00 36.01 4.63
N ASP A 210 5.77 35.58 3.38
CA ASP A 210 4.43 35.33 2.85
C ASP A 210 3.77 34.11 3.55
N MET A 211 4.54 33.08 3.85
CA MET A 211 4.04 31.92 4.63
C MET A 211 3.70 32.30 6.07
N LEU A 212 4.53 33.13 6.69
CA LEU A 212 4.35 33.54 8.09
C LEU A 212 3.16 34.51 8.28
N ASN A 213 2.88 35.37 7.31
CA ASN A 213 1.85 36.41 7.44
C ASN A 213 0.54 36.08 6.74
N GLY A 214 0.55 35.19 5.77
CA GLY A 214 -0.61 34.87 4.94
C GLY A 214 -1.58 33.90 5.61
N ARG A 215 -2.69 34.39 6.17
CA ARG A 215 -3.73 33.51 6.75
C ARG A 215 -4.39 32.60 5.70
N GLY A 216 -4.37 32.98 4.44
CA GLY A 216 -4.81 32.13 3.30
C GLY A 216 -3.80 31.06 2.89
N ASN A 217 -2.52 31.20 3.29
CA ASN A 217 -1.47 30.23 2.95
C ASN A 217 -1.54 29.04 3.90
N ARG A 218 -2.14 27.97 3.44
CA ARG A 218 -2.42 26.75 4.23
C ARG A 218 -1.56 25.61 3.75
N GLY A 219 -0.58 25.22 4.52
CA GLY A 219 0.34 24.11 4.22
C GLY A 219 0.95 23.50 5.47
N LEU A 220 0.81 24.20 6.61
CA LEU A 220 1.45 23.76 7.85
C LEU A 220 0.74 22.57 8.48
N GLY A 221 1.51 21.57 8.86
CA GLY A 221 1.10 20.55 9.81
C GLY A 221 1.15 21.10 11.24
N ILE A 222 0.13 20.84 12.05
CA ILE A 222 0.13 21.18 13.47
C ILE A 222 0.07 19.88 14.27
N THR A 223 1.02 19.70 15.19
CA THR A 223 1.04 18.63 16.17
C THR A 223 0.94 19.19 17.58
N GLY A 224 0.30 18.47 18.48
CA GLY A 224 0.11 18.92 19.85
C GLY A 224 0.19 17.77 20.84
N ARG A 225 0.55 18.10 22.09
CA ARG A 225 0.55 17.17 23.19
C ARG A 225 -0.59 17.47 24.13
N LEU A 226 -1.53 16.55 24.29
CA LEU A 226 -2.65 16.68 25.23
C LEU A 226 -2.16 16.75 26.67
N LYS A 227 -2.74 17.62 27.48
CA LYS A 227 -2.53 17.61 28.93
C LYS A 227 -3.00 16.28 29.55
N ALA A 228 -2.38 15.88 30.65
CA ALA A 228 -2.79 14.67 31.35
C ALA A 228 -4.26 14.75 31.78
N GLY A 229 -5.03 13.71 31.43
CA GLY A 229 -6.46 13.63 31.77
C GLY A 229 -7.41 14.32 30.78
N ILE A 230 -6.93 15.05 29.80
CA ILE A 230 -7.74 15.61 28.71
C ILE A 230 -7.98 14.55 27.63
N THR A 231 -9.24 14.40 27.25
CA THR A 231 -9.64 13.49 26.16
C THR A 231 -9.54 14.16 24.80
N LEU A 232 -9.40 13.36 23.75
CA LEU A 232 -9.42 13.83 22.36
C LEU A 232 -10.69 14.65 22.07
N ALA A 233 -11.85 14.21 22.56
CA ALA A 233 -13.13 14.90 22.36
C ALA A 233 -13.14 16.31 22.97
N GLN A 234 -12.58 16.47 24.17
CA GLN A 234 -12.47 17.79 24.81
C GLN A 234 -11.53 18.72 24.03
N ALA A 235 -10.39 18.23 23.60
CA ALA A 235 -9.46 19.00 22.77
C ALA A 235 -10.10 19.38 21.43
N SER A 236 -10.80 18.45 20.78
CA SER A 236 -11.52 18.71 19.51
C SER A 236 -12.59 19.79 19.69
N ALA A 237 -13.37 19.74 20.75
CA ALA A 237 -14.41 20.75 21.01
C ALA A 237 -13.80 22.13 21.25
N GLN A 238 -12.68 22.21 21.98
CA GLN A 238 -12.00 23.48 22.22
C GLN A 238 -11.45 24.09 20.93
N ILE A 239 -10.71 23.30 20.13
CA ILE A 239 -10.13 23.75 18.87
C ILE A 239 -11.22 24.14 17.86
N ALA A 240 -12.30 23.35 17.76
CA ALA A 240 -13.45 23.68 16.91
C ALA A 240 -14.10 25.01 17.31
N GLY A 241 -14.22 25.28 18.61
CA GLY A 241 -14.72 26.54 19.12
C GLY A 241 -13.83 27.74 18.79
N ILE A 242 -12.49 27.56 18.80
CA ILE A 242 -11.54 28.59 18.36
C ILE A 242 -11.71 28.79 16.85
N GLY A 243 -11.75 27.71 16.05
CA GLY A 243 -11.96 27.79 14.61
C GLY A 243 -13.22 28.56 14.20
N ALA A 244 -14.32 28.33 14.91
CA ALA A 244 -15.55 29.07 14.68
C ALA A 244 -15.41 30.58 14.97
N ARG A 245 -14.68 30.98 16.03
CA ARG A 245 -14.39 32.40 16.30
C ARG A 245 -13.49 33.01 15.23
N LEU A 246 -12.48 32.26 14.77
CA LEU A 246 -11.61 32.72 13.69
C LEU A 246 -12.36 32.91 12.36
N ALA A 247 -13.31 32.04 12.06
CA ALA A 247 -14.17 32.18 10.88
C ALA A 247 -15.04 33.44 10.94
N HIS A 248 -15.49 33.82 12.14
CA HIS A 248 -16.20 35.09 12.31
C HIS A 248 -15.29 36.32 12.18
N SER A 249 -14.05 36.21 12.69
CA SER A 249 -13.09 37.33 12.65
C SER A 249 -12.40 37.49 11.28
N TYR A 250 -12.23 36.38 10.55
CA TYR A 250 -11.54 36.31 9.27
C TYR A 250 -12.35 35.55 8.23
N PRO A 251 -13.52 36.04 7.83
CA PRO A 251 -14.43 35.33 6.93
C PRO A 251 -13.81 35.03 5.56
N GLU A 252 -12.95 35.90 5.06
CA GLU A 252 -12.31 35.73 3.74
C GLU A 252 -11.39 34.50 3.65
N THR A 253 -10.82 34.05 4.77
CA THR A 253 -9.87 32.93 4.80
C THR A 253 -10.36 31.70 5.57
N ASN A 254 -11.28 31.88 6.54
CA ASN A 254 -11.68 30.81 7.46
C ASN A 254 -13.15 30.40 7.29
N LEU A 255 -13.89 30.98 6.33
CA LEU A 255 -15.19 30.47 5.88
C LEU A 255 -15.04 29.61 4.64
N GLY A 256 -15.97 28.72 4.50
CA GLY A 256 -16.22 27.97 3.28
C GLY A 256 -15.45 26.66 3.15
N THR A 257 -16.19 25.64 2.76
CA THR A 257 -15.73 24.40 2.15
C THR A 257 -16.50 24.22 0.86
N LEU A 258 -16.10 23.26 -0.02
CA LEU A 258 -16.85 22.92 -1.22
C LEU A 258 -18.34 22.65 -0.97
N GLU A 259 -18.64 21.94 0.13
CA GLU A 259 -20.01 21.54 0.47
C GLU A 259 -20.76 22.66 1.22
N ARG A 260 -20.03 23.57 1.87
CA ARG A 260 -20.60 24.58 2.78
C ARG A 260 -19.85 25.90 2.75
N PRO A 261 -19.98 26.69 1.68
CA PRO A 261 -19.14 27.86 1.44
C PRO A 261 -19.34 29.01 2.43
N HIS A 262 -20.45 29.03 3.19
CA HIS A 262 -20.78 30.07 4.18
C HIS A 262 -20.63 29.60 5.64
N GLU A 263 -20.23 28.37 5.86
CA GLU A 263 -20.00 27.84 7.21
C GLU A 263 -18.52 27.96 7.60
N PRO A 264 -18.21 28.00 8.91
CA PRO A 264 -16.84 27.93 9.39
C PRO A 264 -16.14 26.70 8.86
N ARG A 265 -14.89 26.81 8.43
CA ARG A 265 -14.08 25.67 8.03
C ARG A 265 -13.93 24.71 9.22
N PRO A 266 -14.30 23.45 9.10
CA PRO A 266 -14.09 22.49 10.17
C PRO A 266 -12.63 22.39 10.56
N VAL A 267 -12.36 22.41 11.87
CA VAL A 267 -11.04 22.09 12.42
C VAL A 267 -11.14 20.74 13.12
N THR A 268 -10.34 19.79 12.68
CA THR A 268 -10.41 18.40 13.12
C THR A 268 -9.15 18.04 13.92
N VAL A 269 -9.34 17.39 15.07
CA VAL A 269 -8.23 16.87 15.89
C VAL A 269 -8.29 15.35 15.87
N THR A 270 -7.18 14.72 15.53
CA THR A 270 -7.02 13.26 15.53
C THR A 270 -5.78 12.86 16.32
N HIS A 271 -5.68 11.60 16.74
CA HIS A 271 -4.38 11.10 17.21
C HIS A 271 -3.32 11.26 16.13
N GLU A 272 -2.11 11.64 16.53
CA GLU A 272 -0.98 11.77 15.60
C GLU A 272 -0.64 10.39 15.01
N ALA A 273 -0.46 10.34 13.71
CA ALA A 273 -0.17 9.10 13.00
C ALA A 273 0.81 9.36 11.85
N ARG A 274 1.56 8.33 11.49
CA ARG A 274 2.55 8.40 10.40
C ARG A 274 1.94 8.63 9.02
N ILE A 275 0.67 8.29 8.85
CA ILE A 275 -0.09 8.45 7.61
C ILE A 275 -1.28 9.35 7.90
N GLU A 276 -1.54 10.33 7.04
CA GLU A 276 -2.72 11.20 7.15
C GLU A 276 -4.03 10.41 7.09
N PRO A 277 -5.10 10.90 7.74
CA PRO A 277 -6.35 10.13 7.86
C PRO A 277 -6.96 9.68 6.54
N ASP A 278 -6.87 10.47 5.47
CA ASP A 278 -7.36 10.07 4.14
C ASP A 278 -6.50 8.96 3.51
N GLY A 279 -5.19 9.02 3.70
CA GLY A 279 -4.27 7.95 3.33
C GLY A 279 -4.52 6.67 4.13
N GLN A 280 -4.83 6.81 5.43
CA GLN A 280 -5.14 5.66 6.29
C GLN A 280 -6.33 4.85 5.78
N LYS A 281 -7.40 5.48 5.27
CA LYS A 281 -8.56 4.76 4.71
C LYS A 281 -8.15 3.81 3.59
N ASN A 282 -7.32 4.27 2.67
CA ASN A 282 -6.83 3.44 1.57
C ASN A 282 -5.96 2.28 2.07
N VAL A 283 -5.08 2.55 3.06
CA VAL A 283 -4.23 1.53 3.67
C VAL A 283 -5.08 0.51 4.44
N TRP A 284 -6.13 0.91 5.16
CA TRP A 284 -7.05 0.00 5.83
C TRP A 284 -7.80 -0.91 4.86
N VAL A 285 -8.30 -0.37 3.73
CA VAL A 285 -8.97 -1.16 2.69
C VAL A 285 -8.02 -2.18 2.08
N MET A 286 -6.81 -1.76 1.71
CA MET A 286 -5.78 -2.63 1.17
C MET A 286 -5.36 -3.71 2.19
N SER A 287 -5.14 -3.32 3.44
CA SER A 287 -4.78 -4.23 4.54
C SER A 287 -5.88 -5.25 4.81
N GLY A 288 -7.15 -4.82 4.79
CA GLY A 288 -8.31 -5.70 4.94
C GLY A 288 -8.41 -6.73 3.81
N LEU A 289 -8.16 -6.32 2.58
CA LEU A 289 -8.11 -7.23 1.43
C LEU A 289 -7.01 -8.28 1.58
N LEU A 290 -5.77 -7.85 1.86
CA LEU A 290 -4.64 -8.75 2.01
C LEU A 290 -4.83 -9.69 3.23
N MET A 291 -5.30 -9.16 4.37
CA MET A 291 -5.56 -9.97 5.56
C MET A 291 -6.67 -11.00 5.32
N SER A 292 -7.72 -10.62 4.57
CA SER A 292 -8.77 -11.56 4.15
C SER A 292 -8.20 -12.68 3.27
N ALA A 293 -7.35 -12.32 2.31
CA ALA A 293 -6.73 -13.30 1.41
C ALA A 293 -5.85 -14.31 2.17
N VAL A 294 -4.97 -13.83 3.05
CA VAL A 294 -4.12 -14.74 3.86
C VAL A 294 -4.92 -15.52 4.89
N GLY A 295 -6.02 -14.96 5.41
CA GLY A 295 -6.98 -15.64 6.25
C GLY A 295 -7.63 -16.83 5.53
N LEU A 296 -8.00 -16.66 4.25
CA LEU A 296 -8.50 -17.76 3.42
C LEU A 296 -7.43 -18.85 3.20
N VAL A 297 -6.16 -18.47 2.96
CA VAL A 297 -5.06 -19.44 2.87
C VAL A 297 -4.91 -20.24 4.17
N LEU A 298 -4.99 -19.57 5.32
CA LEU A 298 -4.95 -20.23 6.63
C LEU A 298 -6.10 -21.20 6.81
N LEU A 299 -7.33 -20.84 6.44
CA LEU A 299 -8.50 -21.72 6.51
C LEU A 299 -8.33 -22.96 5.62
N ILE A 300 -7.75 -22.80 4.43
CA ILE A 300 -7.42 -23.91 3.53
C ILE A 300 -6.35 -24.81 4.17
N ALA A 301 -5.28 -24.24 4.72
CA ALA A 301 -4.25 -24.99 5.45
C ALA A 301 -4.84 -25.75 6.64
N CYS A 302 -5.72 -25.13 7.40
CA CYS A 302 -6.42 -25.73 8.53
C CYS A 302 -7.33 -26.88 8.11
N ALA A 303 -8.07 -26.72 7.01
CA ALA A 303 -8.90 -27.77 6.45
C ALA A 303 -8.06 -29.00 6.04
N ASN A 304 -6.86 -28.78 5.47
CA ASN A 304 -5.90 -29.83 5.16
C ASN A 304 -5.44 -30.58 6.39
N VAL A 305 -5.01 -29.85 7.42
CA VAL A 305 -4.56 -30.47 8.67
C VAL A 305 -5.71 -31.21 9.36
N ALA A 306 -6.91 -30.65 9.37
CA ALA A 306 -8.10 -31.35 9.90
C ALA A 306 -8.40 -32.64 9.14
N ASN A 307 -8.33 -32.62 7.80
CA ASN A 307 -8.51 -33.83 6.98
C ASN A 307 -7.45 -34.90 7.28
N LEU A 308 -6.20 -34.49 7.44
CA LEU A 308 -5.10 -35.39 7.80
C LEU A 308 -5.25 -35.95 9.22
N LEU A 309 -5.68 -35.14 10.19
CA LEU A 309 -5.96 -35.57 11.57
C LEU A 309 -7.15 -36.53 11.61
N LEU A 310 -8.22 -36.32 10.85
CA LEU A 310 -9.36 -37.19 10.72
C LEU A 310 -8.96 -38.52 10.10
N ALA A 311 -8.08 -38.53 9.09
CA ALA A 311 -7.55 -39.76 8.50
C ALA A 311 -6.76 -40.58 9.52
N ARG A 312 -5.90 -39.90 10.30
CA ARG A 312 -5.11 -40.55 11.36
C ARG A 312 -5.97 -41.09 12.53
N ALA A 313 -6.99 -40.29 12.93
CA ALA A 313 -7.93 -40.72 13.97
C ALA A 313 -8.71 -41.99 13.57
N ALA A 314 -9.10 -42.10 12.29
CA ALA A 314 -9.77 -43.30 11.77
C ALA A 314 -8.86 -44.55 11.79
N ALA A 315 -7.57 -44.39 11.43
CA ALA A 315 -6.59 -45.47 11.51
C ALA A 315 -6.34 -45.96 12.96
N ARG A 316 -6.58 -45.08 13.96
CA ARG A 316 -6.41 -45.38 15.39
C ARG A 316 -7.72 -45.69 16.10
N ARG A 317 -8.82 -45.85 15.37
CA ARG A 317 -10.16 -46.05 15.96
C ARG A 317 -10.21 -47.25 16.91
N ARG A 318 -9.56 -48.35 16.53
CA ARG A 318 -9.48 -49.58 17.36
C ARG A 318 -8.69 -49.36 18.67
N GLU A 319 -7.56 -48.65 18.60
CA GLU A 319 -6.75 -48.25 19.75
C GLU A 319 -7.54 -47.35 20.73
N ILE A 320 -8.23 -46.32 20.20
CA ILE A 320 -9.05 -45.39 20.99
C ILE A 320 -10.22 -46.13 21.63
N ALA A 321 -10.89 -47.04 20.91
CA ALA A 321 -11.99 -47.86 21.43
C ALA A 321 -11.54 -48.78 22.57
N ILE A 322 -10.39 -49.43 22.46
CA ILE A 322 -9.79 -50.26 23.52
C ILE A 322 -9.50 -49.42 24.77
N ARG A 323 -8.92 -48.22 24.60
CA ARG A 323 -8.64 -47.31 25.72
C ARG A 323 -9.91 -46.87 26.45
N LEU A 324 -10.99 -46.55 25.69
CA LEU A 324 -12.29 -46.20 26.25
C LEU A 324 -12.91 -47.36 26.99
N ALA A 325 -12.82 -48.59 26.45
CA ALA A 325 -13.32 -49.81 27.09
C ALA A 325 -12.56 -50.15 28.39
N LEU A 326 -11.26 -49.78 28.46
CA LEU A 326 -10.43 -49.92 29.67
C LEU A 326 -10.65 -48.81 30.70
N GLY A 327 -11.64 -47.88 30.47
CA GLY A 327 -12.02 -46.85 31.43
C GLY A 327 -11.28 -45.51 31.28
N ALA A 328 -10.58 -45.28 30.17
CA ALA A 328 -9.99 -43.99 29.92
C ALA A 328 -11.06 -42.91 29.72
N GLY A 329 -11.03 -41.85 30.50
CA GLY A 329 -11.98 -40.73 30.41
C GLY A 329 -11.91 -40.04 29.05
N ARG A 330 -13.08 -39.78 28.42
CA ARG A 330 -13.21 -39.12 27.10
C ARG A 330 -12.46 -37.82 27.01
N TRP A 331 -12.55 -36.94 28.01
CA TRP A 331 -11.87 -35.68 28.07
C TRP A 331 -10.35 -35.78 28.13
N ARG A 332 -9.82 -36.84 28.69
CA ARG A 332 -8.38 -37.10 28.68
C ARG A 332 -7.86 -37.40 27.28
N LEU A 333 -8.62 -38.14 26.48
CA LEU A 333 -8.29 -38.40 25.08
C LEU A 333 -8.43 -37.17 24.21
N VAL A 334 -9.49 -36.36 24.41
CA VAL A 334 -9.66 -35.07 23.70
C VAL A 334 -8.49 -34.16 24.02
N ARG A 335 -8.11 -33.99 25.30
CA ARG A 335 -6.97 -33.19 25.68
C ARG A 335 -5.65 -33.65 25.04
N GLN A 336 -5.42 -34.95 25.01
CA GLN A 336 -4.23 -35.55 24.39
C GLN A 336 -4.16 -35.21 22.88
N LEU A 337 -5.27 -35.36 22.14
CA LEU A 337 -5.35 -35.08 20.71
C LEU A 337 -5.22 -33.56 20.44
N LEU A 338 -5.80 -32.74 21.31
CA LEU A 338 -5.62 -31.29 21.24
C LEU A 338 -4.16 -30.85 21.46
N THR A 339 -3.47 -31.50 22.44
CA THR A 339 -2.05 -31.22 22.67
C THR A 339 -1.20 -31.57 21.44
N GLU A 340 -1.49 -32.69 20.74
CA GLU A 340 -0.83 -33.02 19.47
C GLU A 340 -1.08 -31.95 18.41
N SER A 341 -2.30 -31.43 18.28
CA SER A 341 -2.66 -30.40 17.30
C SER A 341 -2.01 -29.05 17.63
N VAL A 342 -1.97 -28.65 18.91
CA VAL A 342 -1.32 -27.41 19.36
C VAL A 342 0.20 -27.48 19.17
N LEU A 343 0.82 -28.64 19.40
CA LEU A 343 2.25 -28.85 19.13
C LEU A 343 2.56 -28.70 17.62
N LEU A 344 1.72 -29.30 16.75
CA LEU A 344 1.86 -29.14 15.29
C LEU A 344 1.72 -27.67 14.87
N ALA A 345 0.73 -26.96 15.43
CA ALA A 345 0.51 -25.54 15.15
C ALA A 345 1.64 -24.67 15.69
N GLY A 346 2.20 -25.00 16.85
CA GLY A 346 3.38 -24.34 17.42
C GLY A 346 4.62 -24.51 16.54
N LEU A 347 4.89 -25.72 16.06
CA LEU A 347 5.98 -25.98 15.12
C LEU A 347 5.73 -25.26 13.78
N GLY A 348 4.49 -25.29 13.26
CA GLY A 348 4.10 -24.54 12.08
C GLY A 348 4.27 -23.05 12.27
N GLY A 349 3.91 -22.50 13.43
CA GLY A 349 4.11 -21.09 13.79
C GLY A 349 5.59 -20.71 13.86
N THR A 350 6.44 -21.57 14.43
CA THR A 350 7.89 -21.33 14.50
C THR A 350 8.53 -21.30 13.10
N VAL A 351 8.20 -22.29 12.26
CA VAL A 351 8.67 -22.31 10.86
C VAL A 351 8.07 -21.14 10.07
N GLY A 352 6.78 -20.81 10.32
CA GLY A 352 6.11 -19.65 9.76
C GLY A 352 6.82 -18.33 10.11
N LEU A 353 7.29 -18.18 11.36
CA LEU A 353 8.04 -16.99 11.79
C LEU A 353 9.38 -16.87 11.06
N LEU A 354 10.07 -17.99 10.78
CA LEU A 354 11.28 -17.95 9.94
C LEU A 354 10.97 -17.49 8.51
N LEU A 355 9.81 -17.89 7.96
CA LEU A 355 9.36 -17.39 6.65
C LEU A 355 9.06 -15.88 6.70
N VAL A 356 8.52 -15.36 7.82
CA VAL A 356 8.27 -13.92 7.99
C VAL A 356 9.58 -13.14 7.92
N LEU A 357 10.66 -13.59 8.57
CA LEU A 357 11.97 -12.93 8.51
C LEU A 357 12.45 -12.72 7.07
N TRP A 358 12.29 -13.73 6.24
CA TRP A 358 12.67 -13.65 4.83
C TRP A 358 11.68 -12.79 4.01
N ALA A 359 10.37 -12.91 4.25
CA ALA A 359 9.35 -12.21 3.49
C ALA A 359 9.34 -10.69 3.78
N VAL A 360 9.65 -10.28 5.01
CA VAL A 360 9.75 -8.87 5.41
C VAL A 360 10.82 -8.13 4.62
N ASP A 361 11.96 -8.77 4.32
CA ASP A 361 13.02 -8.18 3.51
C ASP A 361 12.63 -8.04 2.02
N ALA A 362 11.67 -8.83 1.55
CA ALA A 362 11.20 -8.76 0.17
C ALA A 362 10.17 -7.65 -0.07
N ILE A 363 9.37 -7.25 0.94
CA ILE A 363 8.30 -6.25 0.78
C ILE A 363 8.84 -4.88 0.33
N PRO A 364 9.93 -4.32 0.91
CA PRO A 364 10.45 -3.03 0.50
C PRO A 364 10.86 -2.96 -0.97
N THR A 365 11.20 -4.09 -1.61
CA THR A 365 11.60 -4.13 -3.02
C THR A 365 10.49 -3.75 -4.00
N PHE A 366 9.23 -3.74 -3.56
CA PHE A 366 8.09 -3.28 -4.36
C PHE A 366 7.98 -1.76 -4.44
N PHE A 367 8.60 -1.05 -3.52
CA PHE A 367 8.51 0.41 -3.39
C PHE A 367 9.79 1.09 -3.89
N PRO A 368 9.70 2.36 -4.33
CA PRO A 368 10.89 3.16 -4.58
C PRO A 368 11.77 3.24 -3.32
N PRO A 369 13.11 3.29 -3.44
CA PRO A 369 14.01 3.31 -2.29
C PRO A 369 13.72 4.44 -1.28
N SER A 370 13.26 5.59 -1.77
CA SER A 370 12.86 6.73 -0.93
C SER A 370 11.63 6.46 -0.06
N GLU A 371 10.69 5.67 -0.54
CA GLU A 371 9.49 5.29 0.22
C GLU A 371 9.77 4.08 1.12
N ALA A 372 10.57 3.13 0.62
CA ALA A 372 10.99 1.94 1.35
C ALA A 372 11.79 2.28 2.63
N ALA A 373 12.60 3.34 2.58
CA ALA A 373 13.42 3.78 3.73
C ALA A 373 12.62 4.15 4.99
N GLY A 374 11.35 4.52 4.81
CA GLY A 374 10.43 4.82 5.92
C GLY A 374 9.67 3.61 6.48
N LEU A 375 9.80 2.42 5.86
CA LEU A 375 9.11 1.20 6.24
C LEU A 375 9.91 0.43 7.30
N ASP A 376 9.52 0.53 8.55
CA ASP A 376 10.07 -0.33 9.61
C ASP A 376 9.16 -1.55 9.80
N LEU A 377 9.53 -2.65 9.17
CA LEU A 377 8.82 -3.93 9.21
C LEU A 377 9.45 -4.94 10.19
N SER A 378 10.36 -4.48 11.07
CA SER A 378 11.02 -5.34 12.04
C SER A 378 10.02 -6.07 12.93
N LEU A 379 10.36 -7.31 13.30
CA LEU A 379 9.54 -8.12 14.20
C LEU A 379 9.54 -7.51 15.60
N ASP A 380 8.36 -7.15 16.07
CA ASP A 380 8.14 -6.69 17.44
C ASP A 380 7.28 -7.68 18.24
N TRP A 381 7.06 -7.40 19.51
CA TRP A 381 6.27 -8.25 20.41
C TRP A 381 4.81 -8.42 19.92
N ARG A 382 4.25 -7.44 19.16
CA ARG A 382 2.88 -7.50 18.62
C ARG A 382 2.78 -8.56 17.54
N VAL A 383 3.77 -8.63 16.65
CA VAL A 383 3.86 -9.66 15.61
C VAL A 383 4.04 -11.03 16.24
N LEU A 384 4.88 -11.15 17.28
CA LEU A 384 5.06 -12.41 18.01
C LEU A 384 3.77 -12.83 18.70
N ALA A 385 3.09 -11.92 19.41
CA ALA A 385 1.82 -12.19 20.08
C ALA A 385 0.73 -12.61 19.09
N PHE A 386 0.62 -11.91 17.95
CA PHE A 386 -0.31 -12.26 16.88
C PHE A 386 -0.02 -13.66 16.33
N THR A 387 1.24 -13.97 16.01
CA THR A 387 1.65 -15.28 15.50
C THR A 387 1.32 -16.40 16.50
N CYS A 388 1.62 -16.18 17.78
CA CYS A 388 1.27 -17.12 18.86
C CYS A 388 -0.25 -17.31 18.98
N ALA A 389 -1.02 -16.22 18.93
CA ALA A 389 -2.48 -16.27 19.02
C ALA A 389 -3.08 -17.04 17.84
N VAL A 390 -2.63 -16.77 16.61
CA VAL A 390 -3.07 -17.47 15.39
C VAL A 390 -2.71 -18.96 15.46
N ALA A 391 -1.48 -19.30 15.88
CA ALA A 391 -1.05 -20.69 16.01
C ALA A 391 -1.89 -21.43 17.07
N LEU A 392 -2.12 -20.84 18.24
CA LEU A 392 -2.95 -21.44 19.30
C LEU A 392 -4.41 -21.61 18.86
N LEU A 393 -5.00 -20.56 18.27
CA LEU A 393 -6.37 -20.60 17.78
C LEU A 393 -6.55 -21.70 16.72
N THR A 394 -5.63 -21.78 15.78
CA THR A 394 -5.59 -22.78 14.72
C THR A 394 -5.49 -24.20 15.32
N GLY A 395 -4.55 -24.43 16.24
CA GLY A 395 -4.35 -25.73 16.89
C GLY A 395 -5.57 -26.17 17.68
N ILE A 396 -6.24 -25.25 18.38
CA ILE A 396 -7.44 -25.54 19.19
C ILE A 396 -8.67 -25.76 18.29
N VAL A 397 -9.00 -24.82 17.43
CA VAL A 397 -10.24 -24.85 16.62
C VAL A 397 -10.24 -26.07 15.68
N PHE A 398 -9.16 -26.26 14.95
CA PHE A 398 -9.09 -27.34 13.96
C PHE A 398 -8.62 -28.69 14.54
N GLY A 399 -8.08 -28.72 15.76
CA GLY A 399 -7.81 -29.94 16.52
C GLY A 399 -9.03 -30.46 17.28
N LEU A 400 -9.92 -29.55 17.73
CA LEU A 400 -11.08 -29.94 18.56
C LEU A 400 -12.10 -30.80 17.81
N VAL A 401 -12.43 -30.45 16.57
CA VAL A 401 -13.43 -31.16 15.78
C VAL A 401 -13.02 -32.62 15.52
N PRO A 402 -11.79 -32.93 15.02
CA PRO A 402 -11.31 -34.28 14.89
C PRO A 402 -11.26 -35.04 16.24
N ALA A 403 -10.82 -34.35 17.32
CA ALA A 403 -10.73 -35.00 18.64
C ALA A 403 -12.10 -35.39 19.20
N LEU A 404 -13.11 -34.53 19.05
CA LEU A 404 -14.48 -34.82 19.47
C LEU A 404 -15.12 -35.99 18.65
N GLN A 405 -14.85 -36.05 17.34
CA GLN A 405 -15.35 -37.12 16.49
C GLN A 405 -14.67 -38.46 16.78
N ALA A 406 -13.34 -38.45 17.01
CA ALA A 406 -12.59 -39.67 17.32
C ALA A 406 -13.00 -40.32 18.65
N THR A 407 -13.58 -39.54 19.58
CA THR A 407 -13.97 -40.01 20.93
C THR A 407 -15.48 -40.25 21.09
N ARG A 408 -16.30 -40.18 20.03
CA ARG A 408 -17.73 -40.52 20.09
C ARG A 408 -17.87 -42.03 20.21
N PRO A 409 -18.57 -42.59 21.24
CA PRO A 409 -18.80 -44.01 21.40
C PRO A 409 -19.92 -44.46 20.47
N GLU A 410 -19.55 -45.00 19.30
CA GLU A 410 -20.46 -45.75 18.45
C GLU A 410 -20.17 -47.28 18.66
N LEU A 411 -20.47 -47.78 19.87
CA LEU A 411 -20.30 -49.20 20.21
C LEU A 411 -21.20 -50.14 19.37
N THR A 412 -22.29 -49.61 18.80
CA THR A 412 -23.25 -50.39 18.04
C THR A 412 -23.00 -50.46 16.54
N ALA A 413 -22.22 -49.47 15.99
CA ALA A 413 -21.91 -49.48 14.56
C ALA A 413 -20.79 -50.45 14.20
N ALA A 414 -19.82 -50.66 15.09
CA ALA A 414 -18.70 -51.58 14.84
C ALA A 414 -19.10 -53.08 14.75
N LEU A 415 -20.30 -53.43 15.24
CA LEU A 415 -20.86 -54.79 15.17
C LEU A 415 -21.91 -54.96 14.07
N LYS A 416 -22.39 -53.90 13.45
CA LYS A 416 -23.38 -53.92 12.36
C LYS A 416 -22.82 -53.75 10.96
N ASP A 417 -21.60 -53.24 10.80
CA ASP A 417 -20.99 -53.00 9.48
C ASP A 417 -20.63 -54.33 8.75
N ASP A 418 -20.53 -55.46 9.45
CA ASP A 418 -20.27 -56.75 8.82
C ASP A 418 -21.52 -57.41 8.20
N MET A 419 -22.76 -56.86 8.39
CA MET A 419 -23.99 -57.49 7.90
C MET A 419 -24.86 -56.63 6.99
N ALA A 420 -24.51 -55.40 6.69
CA ALA A 420 -25.28 -54.52 5.80
C ALA A 420 -24.70 -54.51 4.40
N GLY A 421 -25.23 -55.41 3.56
CA GLY A 421 -24.96 -55.47 2.13
C GLY A 421 -25.28 -54.17 1.43
N ALA A 422 -24.57 -53.92 0.34
CA ALA A 422 -24.59 -52.88 -0.65
C ALA A 422 -25.94 -52.19 -0.85
N GLY A 423 -26.28 -51.22 -0.01
CA GLY A 423 -27.35 -50.24 -0.25
C GLY A 423 -26.74 -48.88 -0.60
N TYR A 424 -27.00 -48.38 -1.79
CA TYR A 424 -26.68 -47.01 -2.23
C TYR A 424 -27.33 -46.01 -1.29
N SER A 425 -26.64 -45.60 -0.24
CA SER A 425 -27.07 -44.52 0.61
C SER A 425 -26.36 -43.24 0.13
N LEU A 426 -27.05 -42.46 -0.68
CA LEU A 426 -26.78 -41.05 -0.98
C LEU A 426 -26.77 -40.14 0.28
N ARG A 427 -26.84 -40.74 1.46
CA ARG A 427 -26.96 -40.12 2.77
C ARG A 427 -25.62 -40.09 3.50
N ARG A 428 -25.04 -38.91 3.49
CA ARG A 428 -24.10 -38.23 4.39
C ARG A 428 -22.91 -37.67 3.63
N PHE A 429 -23.03 -36.41 3.26
CA PHE A 429 -21.86 -35.57 3.09
C PHE A 429 -20.99 -35.70 4.33
N SER A 430 -19.90 -36.43 4.23
CA SER A 430 -18.97 -36.56 5.33
C SER A 430 -18.32 -35.20 5.62
N LEU A 431 -17.96 -34.94 6.87
CA LEU A 431 -17.24 -33.73 7.22
C LEU A 431 -16.00 -33.53 6.34
N ARG A 432 -15.32 -34.62 5.95
CA ARG A 432 -14.17 -34.57 5.03
C ARG A 432 -14.55 -34.04 3.65
N SER A 433 -15.65 -34.49 3.09
CA SER A 433 -16.17 -34.02 1.81
C SER A 433 -16.53 -32.51 1.89
N ALA A 434 -17.15 -32.08 2.99
CA ALA A 434 -17.48 -30.68 3.23
C ALA A 434 -16.23 -29.81 3.32
N LEU A 435 -15.17 -30.27 4.00
CA LEU A 435 -13.90 -29.57 4.09
C LEU A 435 -13.20 -29.44 2.73
N VAL A 436 -13.23 -30.50 1.89
CA VAL A 436 -12.69 -30.45 0.53
C VAL A 436 -13.46 -29.46 -0.35
N VAL A 437 -14.80 -29.47 -0.30
CA VAL A 437 -15.65 -28.53 -1.03
C VAL A 437 -15.35 -27.09 -0.59
N ALA A 438 -15.30 -26.82 0.72
CA ALA A 438 -14.97 -25.51 1.26
C ALA A 438 -13.58 -25.03 0.80
N GLN A 439 -12.59 -25.94 0.87
CA GLN A 439 -11.22 -25.66 0.45
C GLN A 439 -11.13 -25.32 -1.04
N LEU A 440 -11.81 -26.09 -1.91
CA LEU A 440 -11.88 -25.81 -3.34
C LEU A 440 -12.56 -24.46 -3.62
N ALA A 441 -13.67 -24.20 -2.93
CA ALA A 441 -14.41 -22.94 -3.07
C ALA A 441 -13.55 -21.73 -2.67
N LEU A 442 -12.86 -21.80 -1.51
CA LEU A 442 -11.97 -20.74 -1.05
C LEU A 442 -10.75 -20.54 -1.96
N SER A 443 -10.16 -21.64 -2.45
CA SER A 443 -9.06 -21.58 -3.43
C SER A 443 -9.49 -20.92 -4.73
N LEU A 444 -10.71 -21.20 -5.21
CA LEU A 444 -11.26 -20.60 -6.41
C LEU A 444 -11.46 -19.09 -6.24
N VAL A 445 -11.99 -18.65 -5.09
CA VAL A 445 -12.14 -17.21 -4.75
C VAL A 445 -10.79 -16.50 -4.81
N LEU A 446 -9.75 -17.06 -4.17
CA LEU A 446 -8.40 -16.47 -4.18
C LEU A 446 -7.79 -16.42 -5.57
N LEU A 447 -7.91 -17.50 -6.34
CA LEU A 447 -7.38 -17.56 -7.70
C LEU A 447 -8.09 -16.58 -8.65
N ILE A 448 -9.42 -16.44 -8.52
CA ILE A 448 -10.19 -15.45 -9.30
C ILE A 448 -9.74 -14.05 -8.91
N GLY A 449 -9.62 -13.75 -7.60
CA GLY A 449 -9.08 -12.47 -7.12
C GLY A 449 -7.70 -12.18 -7.70
N ALA A 450 -6.77 -13.13 -7.63
CA ALA A 450 -5.43 -12.99 -8.21
C ALA A 450 -5.48 -12.76 -9.73
N GLY A 451 -6.31 -13.51 -10.45
CA GLY A 451 -6.50 -13.36 -11.89
C GLY A 451 -7.05 -11.98 -12.28
N LEU A 452 -8.03 -11.47 -11.54
CA LEU A 452 -8.59 -10.14 -11.76
C LEU A 452 -7.55 -9.04 -11.52
N PHE A 453 -6.80 -9.09 -10.41
CA PHE A 453 -5.75 -8.10 -10.12
C PHE A 453 -4.60 -8.16 -11.13
N MET A 454 -4.15 -9.35 -11.53
CA MET A 454 -3.11 -9.49 -12.54
C MET A 454 -3.56 -8.93 -13.90
N ARG A 455 -4.81 -9.15 -14.27
CA ARG A 455 -5.36 -8.65 -15.52
C ARG A 455 -5.62 -7.15 -15.47
N SER A 456 -6.08 -6.63 -14.31
CA SER A 456 -6.21 -5.21 -14.00
C SER A 456 -4.86 -4.49 -14.13
N LEU A 457 -3.80 -5.06 -13.56
CA LEU A 457 -2.44 -4.52 -13.67
C LEU A 457 -1.95 -4.49 -15.12
N ARG A 458 -2.12 -5.58 -15.87
CA ARG A 458 -1.75 -5.62 -17.30
C ARG A 458 -2.48 -4.54 -18.09
N ARG A 459 -3.75 -4.31 -17.80
CA ARG A 459 -4.57 -3.29 -18.46
C ARG A 459 -4.11 -1.88 -18.08
N ALA A 460 -3.75 -1.65 -16.81
CA ALA A 460 -3.20 -0.37 -16.36
C ALA A 460 -1.85 -0.04 -17.02
N VAL A 461 -0.98 -1.04 -17.19
CA VAL A 461 0.32 -0.88 -17.88
C VAL A 461 0.15 -0.62 -19.38
N SER A 462 -0.86 -1.19 -20.03
CA SER A 462 -1.14 -1.00 -21.46
C SER A 462 -2.08 0.16 -21.77
N PHE A 463 -2.54 0.88 -20.75
CA PHE A 463 -3.46 2.01 -20.92
C PHE A 463 -2.75 3.20 -21.56
N ASP A 464 -3.41 3.85 -22.53
CA ASP A 464 -2.93 5.12 -23.11
C ASP A 464 -3.26 6.29 -22.16
N PRO A 465 -2.26 6.88 -21.48
CA PRO A 465 -2.50 7.98 -20.54
C PRO A 465 -2.79 9.31 -21.24
N GLY A 466 -2.85 9.34 -22.58
CA GLY A 466 -3.06 10.53 -23.40
C GLY A 466 -1.77 11.28 -23.75
N PHE A 467 -0.61 10.69 -23.47
CA PHE A 467 0.71 11.20 -23.82
C PHE A 467 1.71 10.07 -24.08
N ALA A 468 2.81 10.37 -24.79
CA ALA A 468 3.85 9.38 -25.07
C ALA A 468 4.69 9.11 -23.82
N ALA A 469 4.59 7.89 -23.29
CA ALA A 469 5.36 7.46 -22.13
C ALA A 469 6.70 6.79 -22.48
N GLN A 470 6.84 6.28 -23.67
CA GLN A 470 8.05 5.56 -24.12
C GLN A 470 9.18 6.51 -24.52
N ASN A 471 10.40 6.09 -24.30
CA ASN A 471 11.62 6.79 -24.71
C ASN A 471 11.67 8.24 -24.19
N MET A 472 11.25 8.48 -22.94
CA MET A 472 11.25 9.79 -22.31
C MET A 472 12.04 9.76 -21.00
N LEU A 473 13.09 10.61 -20.92
CA LEU A 473 13.85 10.88 -19.71
C LEU A 473 13.23 12.07 -18.98
N LEU A 474 13.11 11.94 -17.67
CA LEU A 474 12.71 12.96 -16.71
C LEU A 474 13.95 13.37 -15.90
N ALA A 475 14.19 14.65 -15.76
CA ALA A 475 15.26 15.16 -14.90
C ALA A 475 14.78 16.45 -14.24
N SER A 476 14.56 16.42 -12.94
CA SER A 476 14.08 17.59 -12.20
C SER A 476 15.23 18.54 -11.88
N LEU A 477 14.96 19.83 -12.07
CA LEU A 477 15.88 20.95 -11.87
C LEU A 477 15.27 21.90 -10.85
N GLU A 478 16.07 22.45 -9.96
CA GLU A 478 15.62 23.42 -8.95
C GLU A 478 16.55 24.64 -8.94
N THR A 479 16.00 25.80 -9.25
CA THR A 479 16.75 27.07 -9.23
C THR A 479 16.54 27.85 -7.94
N SER A 480 15.60 27.47 -7.08
CA SER A 480 15.49 28.07 -5.75
C SER A 480 16.74 27.75 -4.92
N GLY A 481 17.18 28.71 -4.13
CA GLY A 481 18.35 28.54 -3.30
C GLY A 481 19.70 28.51 -4.02
N THR A 482 19.75 28.73 -5.32
CA THR A 482 21.00 28.84 -6.10
C THR A 482 21.55 30.26 -6.23
N GLY A 483 20.81 31.25 -5.74
CA GLY A 483 21.15 32.67 -5.89
C GLY A 483 20.79 33.27 -7.24
N LEU A 484 20.20 32.49 -8.17
CA LEU A 484 19.79 33.01 -9.48
C LEU A 484 18.56 33.93 -9.36
N ALA A 485 18.68 35.14 -9.88
CA ALA A 485 17.54 36.01 -10.10
C ALA A 485 16.61 35.44 -11.20
N LYS A 486 15.33 35.89 -11.24
CA LYS A 486 14.33 35.40 -12.20
C LYS A 486 14.86 35.34 -13.64
N ALA A 487 15.43 36.47 -14.12
CA ALA A 487 15.97 36.56 -15.49
C ALA A 487 17.13 35.58 -15.76
N GLN A 488 17.99 35.36 -14.75
CA GLN A 488 19.08 34.37 -14.84
C GLN A 488 18.56 32.92 -14.85
N GLY A 489 17.51 32.64 -14.07
CA GLY A 489 16.85 31.34 -14.07
C GLY A 489 16.13 31.04 -15.39
N GLN A 490 15.47 32.05 -15.99
CA GLN A 490 14.89 31.92 -17.33
C GLN A 490 15.96 31.66 -18.39
N ALA A 491 17.07 32.39 -18.36
CA ALA A 491 18.20 32.18 -19.28
C ALA A 491 18.85 30.80 -19.10
N PHE A 492 18.97 30.33 -17.86
CA PHE A 492 19.45 28.98 -17.56
C PHE A 492 18.54 27.89 -18.18
N TYR A 493 17.23 28.01 -18.04
CA TYR A 493 16.30 27.06 -18.63
C TYR A 493 16.34 27.07 -20.16
N GLN A 494 16.41 28.24 -20.75
CA GLN A 494 16.54 28.38 -22.20
C GLN A 494 17.82 27.72 -22.71
N GLN A 495 18.99 28.04 -22.11
CA GLN A 495 20.26 27.41 -22.48
C GLN A 495 20.27 25.92 -22.25
N THR A 496 19.60 25.43 -21.20
CA THR A 496 19.45 23.99 -20.94
C THR A 496 18.67 23.31 -22.06
N LEU A 497 17.54 23.89 -22.49
CA LEU A 497 16.75 23.35 -23.61
C LEU A 497 17.55 23.33 -24.91
N GLU A 498 18.27 24.39 -25.23
CA GLU A 498 19.09 24.48 -26.46
C GLU A 498 20.22 23.48 -26.48
N ARG A 499 20.99 23.36 -25.37
CA ARG A 499 22.14 22.44 -25.31
C ARG A 499 21.73 20.97 -25.21
N VAL A 500 20.69 20.66 -24.42
CA VAL A 500 20.18 19.29 -24.35
C VAL A 500 19.52 18.88 -25.66
N GLY A 501 18.79 19.82 -26.30
CA GLY A 501 18.19 19.58 -27.61
C GLY A 501 19.21 19.28 -28.73
N SER A 502 20.46 19.76 -28.59
CA SER A 502 21.54 19.49 -29.53
C SER A 502 22.30 18.18 -29.28
N LEU A 503 22.01 17.45 -28.19
CA LEU A 503 22.68 16.18 -27.89
C LEU A 503 22.28 15.09 -28.91
N PRO A 504 23.22 14.27 -29.35
CA PRO A 504 22.91 13.13 -30.21
C PRO A 504 21.88 12.18 -29.59
N GLY A 505 20.89 11.76 -30.36
CA GLY A 505 19.82 10.89 -29.92
C GLY A 505 18.60 11.60 -29.30
N VAL A 506 18.68 12.91 -29.03
CA VAL A 506 17.54 13.72 -28.58
C VAL A 506 16.65 14.08 -29.75
N ARG A 507 15.37 13.76 -29.69
CA ARG A 507 14.35 14.11 -30.68
C ARG A 507 13.61 15.42 -30.34
N ALA A 508 13.31 15.59 -29.08
CA ALA A 508 12.61 16.76 -28.56
C ALA A 508 12.90 16.96 -27.07
N VAL A 509 12.87 18.20 -26.61
CA VAL A 509 13.08 18.57 -25.21
C VAL A 509 12.13 19.68 -24.81
N THR A 510 11.64 19.61 -23.57
CA THR A 510 10.80 20.64 -22.99
C THR A 510 10.91 20.63 -21.46
N LEU A 511 10.20 21.54 -20.80
CA LEU A 511 10.09 21.66 -19.35
C LEU A 511 8.63 21.56 -18.90
N THR A 512 8.42 21.06 -17.70
CA THR A 512 7.10 21.03 -17.05
C THR A 512 7.23 21.24 -15.55
N SER A 513 6.30 21.98 -14.94
CA SER A 513 6.26 22.11 -13.49
C SER A 513 5.66 20.87 -12.80
N ILE A 514 4.76 20.17 -13.49
CA ILE A 514 4.11 18.96 -12.97
C ILE A 514 4.40 17.78 -13.89
N ILE A 515 5.02 16.76 -13.33
CA ILE A 515 5.24 15.49 -14.02
C ILE A 515 3.90 14.75 -14.10
N PRO A 516 3.45 14.28 -15.27
CA PRO A 516 2.27 13.43 -15.36
C PRO A 516 2.37 12.19 -14.45
N ILE A 517 1.25 11.83 -13.84
CA ILE A 517 1.12 10.66 -12.93
C ILE A 517 2.06 10.77 -11.72
N SER A 518 2.26 11.97 -11.21
CA SER A 518 3.05 12.20 -9.99
C SER A 518 2.22 12.25 -8.70
N GLY A 519 0.89 12.16 -8.78
CA GLY A 519 -0.01 12.38 -7.65
C GLY A 519 -0.17 13.83 -7.25
N GLY A 520 0.72 14.71 -7.71
CA GLY A 520 0.71 16.14 -7.43
C GLY A 520 -0.08 16.95 -8.45
N GLY A 521 -0.33 18.21 -8.13
CA GLY A 521 -0.94 19.19 -9.01
C GLY A 521 -1.09 20.53 -8.28
N GLN A 522 -0.95 21.62 -9.00
CA GLN A 522 -1.37 22.92 -8.51
C GLN A 522 -2.82 23.15 -8.93
N ARG A 523 -3.65 23.63 -8.01
CA ARG A 523 -5.02 24.03 -8.31
C ARG A 523 -5.14 25.52 -8.06
N ARG A 524 -5.87 26.19 -8.94
CA ARG A 524 -6.15 27.62 -8.83
C ARG A 524 -7.63 27.89 -9.09
N ASN A 525 -8.18 28.85 -8.35
CA ASN A 525 -9.51 29.37 -8.63
C ASN A 525 -9.52 30.06 -9.97
N ILE A 526 -10.60 29.88 -10.72
CA ILE A 526 -10.79 30.54 -12.03
C ILE A 526 -12.05 31.37 -12.04
N ASN A 527 -11.97 32.50 -12.75
CA ASN A 527 -13.07 33.40 -12.99
C ASN A 527 -13.20 33.61 -14.50
N ILE A 528 -14.23 32.98 -15.08
CA ILE A 528 -14.44 32.93 -16.54
C ILE A 528 -15.42 34.05 -16.94
N VAL A 529 -15.11 34.82 -17.96
CA VAL A 529 -15.99 35.87 -18.46
C VAL A 529 -17.32 35.28 -18.98
N GLY A 530 -18.42 35.72 -18.39
CA GLY A 530 -19.78 35.29 -18.79
C GLY A 530 -20.18 33.89 -18.23
N TYR A 531 -19.43 33.37 -17.30
CA TYR A 531 -19.79 32.14 -16.57
C TYR A 531 -20.12 32.48 -15.12
N GLU A 532 -21.31 32.13 -14.69
CA GLU A 532 -21.72 32.22 -13.28
C GLU A 532 -21.66 30.82 -12.67
N PRO A 533 -20.76 30.59 -11.69
CA PRO A 533 -20.67 29.30 -11.03
C PRO A 533 -21.99 28.94 -10.31
N GLN A 534 -22.39 27.70 -10.36
CA GLN A 534 -23.51 27.22 -9.58
C GLN A 534 -23.18 27.27 -8.07
N PRO A 535 -24.17 27.41 -7.18
CA PRO A 535 -23.93 27.30 -5.75
C PRO A 535 -23.21 25.99 -5.43
N ASN A 536 -22.06 26.08 -4.76
CA ASN A 536 -21.20 24.96 -4.40
C ASN A 536 -20.40 24.35 -5.58
N GLU A 537 -20.30 24.99 -6.70
CA GLU A 537 -19.45 24.51 -7.79
C GLU A 537 -17.97 24.76 -7.45
N ASP A 538 -17.16 23.68 -7.57
CA ASP A 538 -15.70 23.77 -7.50
C ASP A 538 -15.14 24.47 -8.74
N THR A 539 -14.72 25.70 -8.57
CA THR A 539 -14.07 26.50 -9.62
C THR A 539 -12.56 26.37 -9.62
N GLU A 540 -11.98 25.57 -8.72
CA GLU A 540 -10.57 25.28 -8.78
C GLU A 540 -10.23 24.33 -9.93
N THR A 541 -9.28 24.73 -10.73
CA THR A 541 -8.83 23.95 -11.90
C THR A 541 -7.35 23.61 -11.76
N ASN A 542 -6.98 22.42 -12.23
CA ASN A 542 -5.59 21.98 -12.25
C ASN A 542 -4.79 22.81 -13.27
N THR A 543 -3.57 23.18 -12.90
CA THR A 543 -2.69 23.98 -13.75
C THR A 543 -1.33 23.32 -13.88
N ASN A 544 -0.66 23.54 -15.03
CA ASN A 544 0.71 23.12 -15.27
C ASN A 544 1.44 24.21 -16.07
N VAL A 545 2.57 24.65 -15.57
CA VAL A 545 3.46 25.53 -16.32
C VAL A 545 4.34 24.69 -17.24
N VAL A 546 4.31 24.99 -18.54
CA VAL A 546 4.97 24.17 -19.56
C VAL A 546 5.91 24.99 -20.43
N GLY A 547 7.02 24.39 -20.80
CA GLY A 547 8.01 24.96 -21.70
C GLY A 547 7.59 24.93 -23.17
N PRO A 548 8.41 25.49 -24.06
CA PRO A 548 8.18 25.41 -25.49
C PRO A 548 8.17 23.97 -25.98
N ASN A 549 7.39 23.68 -27.01
CA ASN A 549 7.25 22.35 -27.64
C ASN A 549 6.69 21.27 -26.69
N TYR A 550 6.07 21.62 -25.57
CA TYR A 550 5.54 20.64 -24.59
C TYR A 550 4.60 19.63 -25.25
N PHE A 551 3.60 20.08 -25.95
CA PHE A 551 2.57 19.23 -26.59
C PHE A 551 3.20 18.30 -27.63
N THR A 552 4.12 18.79 -28.44
CA THR A 552 4.85 17.97 -29.41
C THR A 552 5.77 16.95 -28.74
N THR A 553 6.50 17.37 -27.69
CA THR A 553 7.40 16.46 -26.95
C THR A 553 6.62 15.36 -26.25
N MET A 554 5.48 15.69 -25.66
CA MET A 554 4.61 14.76 -24.98
C MET A 554 3.65 13.99 -25.91
N ASP A 555 3.60 14.34 -27.19
CA ASP A 555 2.68 13.75 -28.19
C ASP A 555 1.21 13.98 -27.82
N ILE A 556 0.89 15.14 -27.26
CA ILE A 556 -0.48 15.53 -26.93
C ILE A 556 -1.04 16.34 -28.11
N ALA A 557 -2.05 15.80 -28.77
CA ALA A 557 -2.66 16.47 -29.94
C ALA A 557 -3.34 17.77 -29.54
N ILE A 558 -3.20 18.79 -30.37
CA ILE A 558 -3.97 20.03 -30.26
C ILE A 558 -5.23 19.86 -31.10
N VAL A 559 -6.39 19.91 -30.45
CA VAL A 559 -7.69 19.64 -31.05
C VAL A 559 -8.24 20.89 -31.73
N ARG A 560 -8.01 22.06 -31.13
CA ARG A 560 -8.45 23.36 -31.67
C ARG A 560 -7.44 24.46 -31.33
N GLY A 561 -7.42 25.49 -32.15
CA GLY A 561 -6.52 26.66 -31.95
C GLY A 561 -5.06 26.36 -32.26
N ARG A 562 -4.15 26.93 -31.51
CA ARG A 562 -2.69 26.81 -31.68
C ARG A 562 -1.96 26.43 -30.40
N ALA A 563 -0.76 25.87 -30.53
CA ALA A 563 0.20 25.73 -29.44
C ALA A 563 0.77 27.08 -29.03
N PHE A 564 1.47 27.13 -27.87
CA PHE A 564 2.31 28.25 -27.50
C PHE A 564 3.45 28.42 -28.52
N ASN A 565 3.80 29.68 -28.80
CA ASN A 565 4.86 30.01 -29.72
C ASN A 565 5.84 31.05 -29.10
N ALA A 566 6.86 31.42 -29.83
CA ALA A 566 7.88 32.36 -29.38
C ALA A 566 7.38 33.80 -29.12
N GLN A 567 6.15 34.12 -29.54
CA GLN A 567 5.55 35.45 -29.30
C GLN A 567 4.83 35.53 -27.95
N ASP A 568 4.55 34.38 -27.32
CA ASP A 568 3.86 34.30 -26.02
C ASP A 568 4.87 34.58 -24.87
N THR A 569 5.52 35.72 -24.88
CA THR A 569 6.56 36.17 -23.92
C THR A 569 5.94 36.89 -22.71
N GLU A 570 6.73 37.21 -21.69
CA GLU A 570 6.31 37.91 -20.46
C GLU A 570 5.64 39.28 -20.74
N GLY A 571 6.06 39.99 -21.76
CA GLY A 571 5.50 41.28 -22.16
C GLY A 571 4.29 41.17 -23.08
N ALA A 572 3.93 40.01 -23.57
CA ALA A 572 2.77 39.80 -24.44
C ALA A 572 1.48 39.67 -23.63
N PRO A 573 0.28 39.82 -24.26
CA PRO A 573 -0.97 39.52 -23.59
C PRO A 573 -0.97 38.10 -23.01
N PRO A 574 -1.45 37.93 -21.78
CA PRO A 574 -1.46 36.63 -21.13
C PRO A 574 -2.30 35.59 -21.90
N VAL A 575 -1.72 34.42 -22.18
CA VAL A 575 -2.38 33.35 -22.90
C VAL A 575 -2.30 32.05 -22.14
N ILE A 576 -3.31 31.20 -22.33
CA ILE A 576 -3.38 29.85 -21.79
C ILE A 576 -3.87 28.85 -22.83
N MET A 577 -3.61 27.59 -22.61
CA MET A 577 -4.28 26.47 -23.28
C MET A 577 -5.07 25.67 -22.26
N VAL A 578 -6.12 25.00 -22.73
CA VAL A 578 -6.97 24.15 -21.89
C VAL A 578 -7.09 22.77 -22.50
N ASN A 579 -7.54 21.76 -21.71
CA ASN A 579 -7.85 20.45 -22.26
C ASN A 579 -9.33 20.37 -22.72
N GLU A 580 -9.67 19.30 -23.46
CA GLU A 580 -11.04 19.06 -23.93
C GLU A 580 -12.07 19.03 -22.80
N GLU A 581 -11.69 18.50 -21.63
CA GLU A 581 -12.60 18.41 -20.49
C GLU A 581 -12.94 19.78 -19.91
N PHE A 582 -11.96 20.68 -19.84
CA PHE A 582 -12.19 22.08 -19.48
C PHE A 582 -13.14 22.76 -20.46
N ALA A 583 -12.87 22.61 -21.77
CA ALA A 583 -13.72 23.17 -22.82
C ALA A 583 -15.15 22.60 -22.75
N ARG A 584 -15.31 21.31 -22.51
CA ARG A 584 -16.60 20.64 -22.35
C ARG A 584 -17.37 21.15 -21.12
N ARG A 585 -16.67 21.30 -19.97
CA ARG A 585 -17.32 21.68 -18.72
C ARG A 585 -17.81 23.11 -18.75
N TYR A 586 -16.97 24.06 -19.18
CA TYR A 586 -17.24 25.48 -19.05
C TYR A 586 -17.79 26.15 -20.34
N PHE A 587 -17.63 25.52 -21.50
CA PHE A 587 -18.02 26.09 -22.80
C PHE A 587 -18.85 25.10 -23.64
N SER A 588 -19.72 24.29 -22.99
CA SER A 588 -20.55 23.31 -23.69
C SER A 588 -21.25 23.93 -24.91
N GLY A 589 -20.96 23.40 -26.12
CA GLY A 589 -21.54 23.85 -27.39
C GLY A 589 -20.94 25.14 -27.96
N GLN A 590 -19.93 25.76 -27.31
CA GLN A 590 -19.24 26.95 -27.81
C GLN A 590 -17.78 26.63 -28.07
N ASP A 591 -17.12 27.46 -28.90
CA ASP A 591 -15.67 27.39 -29.03
C ASP A 591 -14.99 28.03 -27.81
N ALA A 592 -14.08 27.31 -27.16
CA ALA A 592 -13.31 27.80 -26.03
C ALA A 592 -12.17 28.75 -26.49
N VAL A 593 -11.70 28.61 -27.75
CA VAL A 593 -10.62 29.47 -28.29
C VAL A 593 -11.10 30.92 -28.40
N GLY A 594 -10.27 31.87 -27.95
CA GLY A 594 -10.61 33.27 -27.87
C GLY A 594 -11.40 33.70 -26.64
N LYS A 595 -11.88 32.74 -25.83
CA LYS A 595 -12.51 33.04 -24.53
C LYS A 595 -11.47 33.46 -23.52
N ARG A 596 -11.91 34.20 -22.48
CA ARG A 596 -11.03 34.82 -21.49
C ARG A 596 -11.38 34.40 -20.08
N LEU A 597 -10.37 34.17 -19.24
CA LEU A 597 -10.52 33.94 -17.82
C LEU A 597 -9.41 34.62 -17.04
N ARG A 598 -9.54 34.69 -15.71
CA ARG A 598 -8.52 35.20 -14.78
C ARG A 598 -8.52 34.35 -13.52
N TRP A 599 -7.43 34.39 -12.76
CA TRP A 599 -7.37 33.68 -11.48
C TRP A 599 -8.18 34.41 -10.41
N ASN A 600 -7.91 35.66 -10.18
CA ASN A 600 -8.58 36.51 -9.18
C ASN A 600 -9.19 37.76 -9.83
N ALA A 601 -10.08 38.44 -9.09
CA ALA A 601 -10.77 39.64 -9.61
C ALA A 601 -9.84 40.77 -10.04
N ASP A 602 -8.67 40.89 -9.41
CA ASP A 602 -7.70 41.97 -9.63
C ASP A 602 -6.60 41.58 -10.64
N GLU A 603 -6.61 40.36 -11.17
CA GLU A 603 -5.60 39.91 -12.13
C GLU A 603 -6.02 40.10 -13.59
N PRO A 604 -5.04 40.25 -14.52
CA PRO A 604 -5.33 40.42 -15.93
C PRO A 604 -6.04 39.19 -16.52
N TYR A 605 -6.87 39.47 -17.53
CA TYR A 605 -7.51 38.38 -18.28
C TYR A 605 -6.49 37.65 -19.17
N MET A 606 -6.55 36.33 -19.17
CA MET A 606 -5.81 35.43 -20.03
C MET A 606 -6.71 34.92 -21.14
N GLU A 607 -6.21 34.85 -22.38
CA GLU A 607 -6.96 34.33 -23.53
C GLU A 607 -6.63 32.84 -23.77
N ILE A 608 -7.67 32.04 -24.01
CA ILE A 608 -7.52 30.65 -24.43
C ILE A 608 -7.11 30.63 -25.89
N VAL A 609 -5.88 30.21 -26.20
CA VAL A 609 -5.33 30.15 -27.56
C VAL A 609 -5.43 28.77 -28.19
N GLY A 610 -5.68 27.73 -27.40
CA GLY A 610 -5.80 26.38 -27.92
C GLY A 610 -6.43 25.39 -26.94
N VAL A 611 -6.94 24.28 -27.50
CA VAL A 611 -7.51 23.15 -26.76
C VAL A 611 -6.68 21.91 -27.07
N ALA A 612 -6.11 21.31 -26.03
CA ALA A 612 -5.33 20.08 -26.11
C ALA A 612 -6.18 18.83 -25.80
N ARG A 613 -5.82 17.68 -26.34
CA ARG A 613 -6.41 16.38 -25.99
C ARG A 613 -6.26 16.13 -24.48
N ASN A 614 -7.22 15.40 -23.92
CA ASN A 614 -7.18 15.01 -22.52
C ASN A 614 -6.00 14.08 -22.22
N ALA A 615 -5.31 14.32 -21.10
CA ALA A 615 -4.23 13.50 -20.58
C ALA A 615 -4.38 13.29 -19.07
N LYS A 616 -3.77 12.21 -18.53
CA LYS A 616 -3.79 11.88 -17.10
C LYS A 616 -2.62 12.53 -16.38
N TYR A 617 -2.88 13.24 -15.27
CA TYR A 617 -1.84 13.98 -14.55
C TYR A 617 -1.65 13.54 -13.10
N ARG A 618 -2.70 13.25 -12.35
CA ARG A 618 -2.60 12.86 -10.94
C ARG A 618 -2.41 11.35 -10.78
N SER A 619 -3.27 10.57 -11.43
CA SER A 619 -3.20 9.11 -11.39
C SER A 619 -3.80 8.51 -12.67
N LEU A 620 -3.41 7.28 -12.98
CA LEU A 620 -4.01 6.54 -14.10
C LEU A 620 -5.51 6.30 -13.92
N ARG A 621 -5.98 6.24 -12.64
CA ARG A 621 -7.38 5.97 -12.27
C ARG A 621 -8.25 7.20 -12.20
N GLU A 622 -7.67 8.41 -12.29
CA GLU A 622 -8.45 9.64 -12.19
C GLU A 622 -9.53 9.70 -13.28
N GLN A 623 -10.66 10.29 -12.96
CA GLN A 623 -11.57 10.78 -13.99
C GLN A 623 -10.87 11.89 -14.75
N THR A 624 -11.24 12.11 -16.00
CA THR A 624 -10.70 13.24 -16.78
C THR A 624 -11.05 14.54 -16.07
N LEU A 625 -10.03 15.32 -15.71
CA LEU A 625 -10.19 16.58 -14.98
C LEU A 625 -9.98 17.77 -15.91
N PRO A 626 -10.68 18.91 -15.65
CA PRO A 626 -10.36 20.18 -16.29
C PRO A 626 -8.91 20.58 -16.00
N PHE A 627 -8.20 21.03 -17.03
CA PHE A 627 -6.78 21.35 -16.93
C PHE A 627 -6.39 22.58 -17.73
N ILE A 628 -5.54 23.43 -17.17
CA ILE A 628 -5.01 24.64 -17.79
C ILE A 628 -3.49 24.53 -17.92
N TYR A 629 -2.97 24.83 -19.08
CA TYR A 629 -1.54 24.93 -19.37
C TYR A 629 -1.15 26.41 -19.49
N ILE A 630 -0.02 26.78 -18.89
CA ILE A 630 0.51 28.14 -18.83
C ILE A 630 1.91 28.14 -19.45
N PRO A 631 2.25 29.06 -20.35
CA PRO A 631 3.59 29.06 -20.92
C PRO A 631 4.63 29.55 -19.89
N LEU A 632 5.76 28.83 -19.76
CA LEU A 632 6.87 29.15 -18.87
C LEU A 632 7.43 30.57 -19.13
N ALA A 633 7.34 31.06 -20.38
CA ALA A 633 7.78 32.39 -20.74
C ALA A 633 6.94 33.47 -20.05
N GLN A 634 5.68 33.24 -19.70
CA GLN A 634 4.80 34.17 -18.99
C GLN A 634 4.76 33.93 -17.48
N GLU A 635 4.93 32.67 -17.03
CA GLU A 635 4.94 32.34 -15.61
C GLU A 635 6.21 31.54 -15.26
N TYR A 636 7.22 32.20 -14.74
CA TYR A 636 8.46 31.57 -14.33
C TYR A 636 8.27 30.73 -13.07
N GLN A 637 8.70 29.47 -13.12
CA GLN A 637 8.76 28.54 -12.00
C GLN A 637 10.21 28.20 -11.66
N ARG A 638 10.54 28.14 -10.37
CA ARG A 638 11.90 27.84 -9.93
C ARG A 638 12.23 26.34 -10.01
N GLY A 639 11.23 25.49 -9.77
CA GLY A 639 11.34 24.05 -9.90
C GLY A 639 10.69 23.56 -11.18
N MET A 640 11.46 23.00 -12.10
CA MET A 640 10.97 22.45 -13.36
C MET A 640 11.55 21.08 -13.63
N THR A 641 10.80 20.21 -14.31
CA THR A 641 11.31 18.95 -14.78
C THR A 641 11.57 19.02 -16.28
N LEU A 642 12.78 18.71 -16.66
CA LEU A 642 13.21 18.54 -18.03
C LEU A 642 12.65 17.20 -18.55
N LEU A 643 11.95 17.25 -19.68
CA LEU A 643 11.43 16.13 -20.41
C LEU A 643 12.25 15.99 -21.70
N VAL A 644 12.97 14.89 -21.86
CA VAL A 644 13.81 14.63 -23.02
C VAL A 644 13.29 13.40 -23.76
N ARG A 645 12.74 13.59 -24.95
CA ARG A 645 12.32 12.52 -25.84
C ARG A 645 13.48 12.03 -26.66
N THR A 646 13.73 10.73 -26.64
CA THR A 646 14.88 10.10 -27.31
C THR A 646 14.45 9.21 -28.46
N GLY A 647 15.42 8.84 -29.33
CA GLY A 647 15.23 7.80 -30.33
C GLY A 647 15.44 6.40 -29.78
N ASP A 648 16.34 6.30 -28.80
CA ASP A 648 16.83 5.06 -28.20
C ASP A 648 16.59 5.07 -26.67
N ASP A 649 17.32 4.22 -25.93
CA ASP A 649 17.20 4.12 -24.47
C ASP A 649 17.45 5.47 -23.78
N PRO A 650 16.47 6.02 -23.07
CA PRO A 650 16.63 7.29 -22.33
C PRO A 650 17.73 7.26 -21.27
N ALA A 651 18.04 6.09 -20.69
CA ALA A 651 19.03 5.95 -19.63
C ALA A 651 20.45 6.30 -20.13
N ALA A 652 20.73 6.10 -21.41
CA ALA A 652 22.02 6.43 -22.01
C ALA A 652 22.32 7.93 -22.00
N LEU A 653 21.31 8.79 -21.96
CA LEU A 653 21.46 10.26 -21.98
C LEU A 653 21.64 10.87 -20.58
N VAL A 654 21.48 10.13 -19.50
CA VAL A 654 21.54 10.65 -18.12
C VAL A 654 22.84 11.38 -17.83
N ALA A 655 23.98 10.76 -18.17
CA ALA A 655 25.31 11.37 -17.95
C ALA A 655 25.51 12.63 -18.79
N ALA A 656 25.08 12.62 -20.06
CA ALA A 656 25.21 13.77 -20.95
C ALA A 656 24.32 14.95 -20.49
N VAL A 657 23.08 14.70 -20.13
CA VAL A 657 22.17 15.72 -19.61
C VAL A 657 22.72 16.29 -18.30
N ARG A 658 23.21 15.47 -17.39
CA ARG A 658 23.87 15.91 -16.16
C ARG A 658 25.08 16.80 -16.44
N GLY A 659 25.91 16.40 -17.39
CA GLY A 659 27.08 17.17 -17.84
C GLY A 659 26.72 18.55 -18.39
N VAL A 660 25.66 18.64 -19.20
CA VAL A 660 25.15 19.93 -19.72
C VAL A 660 24.67 20.85 -18.60
N VAL A 661 23.84 20.36 -17.70
CA VAL A 661 23.31 21.15 -16.57
C VAL A 661 24.45 21.63 -15.67
N HIS A 662 25.39 20.78 -15.34
CA HIS A 662 26.55 21.09 -14.50
C HIS A 662 27.51 22.11 -15.15
N ALA A 663 27.70 22.01 -16.48
CA ALA A 663 28.49 22.98 -17.23
C ALA A 663 27.85 24.37 -17.33
N LEU A 664 26.52 24.46 -17.28
CA LEU A 664 25.77 25.71 -17.24
C LEU A 664 25.80 26.34 -15.83
N ASN A 665 25.53 25.57 -14.80
CA ASN A 665 25.58 26.03 -13.42
C ASN A 665 25.74 24.85 -12.47
N LYS A 666 26.89 24.79 -11.76
CA LYS A 666 27.21 23.75 -10.79
C LYS A 666 26.29 23.75 -9.55
N ASN A 667 25.65 24.89 -9.25
CA ASN A 667 24.80 25.05 -8.09
C ASN A 667 23.36 24.60 -8.33
N VAL A 668 22.97 24.36 -9.58
CA VAL A 668 21.63 23.86 -9.89
C VAL A 668 21.63 22.32 -9.78
N PRO A 669 20.95 21.75 -8.79
CA PRO A 669 20.87 20.31 -8.66
C PRO A 669 20.01 19.68 -9.75
N ILE A 670 20.45 18.52 -10.20
CA ILE A 670 19.66 17.62 -11.03
C ILE A 670 19.30 16.38 -10.19
N PHE A 671 18.02 16.13 -10.04
CA PHE A 671 17.52 15.07 -9.17
C PHE A 671 16.30 14.37 -9.79
N ALA A 672 15.83 13.31 -9.14
CA ALA A 672 14.71 12.49 -9.61
C ALA A 672 14.85 12.09 -11.10
N VAL A 673 16.10 11.79 -11.50
CA VAL A 673 16.39 11.36 -12.87
C VAL A 673 15.86 9.94 -13.06
N LYS A 674 14.87 9.79 -13.92
CA LYS A 674 14.18 8.52 -14.21
C LYS A 674 13.50 8.58 -15.57
N THR A 675 13.10 7.44 -16.07
CA THR A 675 12.26 7.39 -17.27
C THR A 675 10.79 7.60 -16.95
N MET A 676 9.98 8.01 -17.92
CA MET A 676 8.53 8.10 -17.75
C MET A 676 7.90 6.73 -17.48
N THR A 677 8.47 5.66 -18.01
CA THR A 677 8.04 4.28 -17.72
C THR A 677 8.32 3.88 -16.27
N GLU A 678 9.43 4.30 -15.68
CA GLU A 678 9.72 4.12 -14.26
C GLU A 678 8.76 4.94 -13.40
N GLN A 679 8.42 6.17 -13.82
CA GLN A 679 7.43 7.01 -13.14
C GLN A 679 6.06 6.31 -13.08
N ILE A 680 5.56 5.81 -14.21
CA ILE A 680 4.30 5.05 -14.28
C ILE A 680 4.39 3.76 -13.45
N SER A 681 5.53 3.06 -13.53
CA SER A 681 5.76 1.84 -12.73
C SER A 681 5.73 2.11 -11.23
N ALA A 682 6.29 3.23 -10.78
CA ALA A 682 6.23 3.65 -9.37
C ALA A 682 4.78 3.97 -8.94
N ALA A 683 4.01 4.64 -9.77
CA ALA A 683 2.59 4.91 -9.50
C ALA A 683 1.74 3.61 -9.40
N LEU A 684 2.18 2.52 -10.02
CA LEU A 684 1.53 1.20 -9.98
C LEU A 684 2.16 0.26 -8.94
N ALA A 685 3.09 0.72 -8.10
CA ALA A 685 3.82 -0.14 -7.15
C ALA A 685 2.89 -0.90 -6.21
N ALA A 686 1.91 -0.22 -5.62
CA ALA A 686 0.92 -0.84 -4.74
C ALA A 686 0.05 -1.88 -5.48
N ASP A 687 -0.40 -1.57 -6.69
CA ASP A 687 -1.19 -2.49 -7.52
C ASP A 687 -0.38 -3.75 -7.89
N ARG A 688 0.90 -3.57 -8.22
CA ARG A 688 1.84 -4.67 -8.49
C ARG A 688 2.04 -5.54 -7.25
N MET A 689 2.26 -4.93 -6.10
CA MET A 689 2.40 -5.66 -4.84
C MET A 689 1.17 -6.50 -4.54
N ILE A 690 -0.04 -5.92 -4.64
CA ILE A 690 -1.30 -6.65 -4.43
C ILE A 690 -1.44 -7.80 -5.42
N ALA A 691 -1.20 -7.57 -6.72
CA ALA A 691 -1.31 -8.59 -7.75
C ALA A 691 -0.34 -9.76 -7.53
N VAL A 692 0.92 -9.47 -7.16
CA VAL A 692 1.93 -10.49 -6.87
C VAL A 692 1.58 -11.26 -5.61
N LEU A 693 1.24 -10.59 -4.50
CA LEU A 693 0.89 -11.23 -3.24
C LEU A 693 -0.35 -12.13 -3.40
N LEU A 694 -1.41 -11.64 -4.06
CA LEU A 694 -2.59 -12.45 -4.33
C LEU A 694 -2.29 -13.64 -5.24
N SER A 695 -1.37 -13.49 -6.20
CA SER A 695 -0.94 -14.60 -7.06
C SER A 695 -0.16 -15.66 -6.29
N VAL A 696 0.73 -15.25 -5.39
CA VAL A 696 1.46 -16.15 -4.48
C VAL A 696 0.48 -16.87 -3.56
N PHE A 697 -0.48 -16.16 -2.96
CA PHE A 697 -1.48 -16.75 -2.07
C PHE A 697 -2.45 -17.66 -2.84
N GLY A 698 -2.85 -17.28 -4.05
CA GLY A 698 -3.65 -18.13 -4.94
C GLY A 698 -2.92 -19.40 -5.34
N GLY A 699 -1.64 -19.31 -5.69
CA GLY A 699 -0.79 -20.48 -5.97
C GLY A 699 -0.62 -21.40 -4.77
N ALA A 700 -0.39 -20.83 -3.59
CA ALA A 700 -0.32 -21.56 -2.33
C ALA A 700 -1.65 -22.27 -2.01
N ALA A 701 -2.78 -21.58 -2.18
CA ALA A 701 -4.11 -22.16 -2.00
C ALA A 701 -4.36 -23.32 -2.97
N LEU A 702 -3.97 -23.17 -4.23
CA LEU A 702 -4.08 -24.22 -5.25
C LEU A 702 -3.24 -25.45 -4.89
N LEU A 703 -2.00 -25.23 -4.45
CA LEU A 703 -1.10 -26.31 -4.01
C LEU A 703 -1.70 -27.05 -2.78
N LEU A 704 -2.16 -26.29 -1.79
CA LEU A 704 -2.81 -26.85 -0.60
C LEU A 704 -4.09 -27.62 -0.97
N ALA A 705 -4.91 -27.08 -1.91
CA ALA A 705 -6.11 -27.76 -2.41
C ALA A 705 -5.77 -29.10 -3.08
N THR A 706 -4.73 -29.09 -3.90
CA THR A 706 -4.24 -30.27 -4.62
C THR A 706 -3.81 -31.39 -3.63
N VAL A 707 -3.04 -31.01 -2.60
CA VAL A 707 -2.59 -31.93 -1.53
C VAL A 707 -3.78 -32.46 -0.74
N GLY A 708 -4.78 -31.62 -0.43
CA GLY A 708 -5.98 -32.01 0.30
C GLY A 708 -6.84 -33.03 -0.46
N ILE A 709 -7.09 -32.77 -1.75
CA ILE A 709 -7.84 -33.70 -2.62
C ILE A 709 -7.08 -35.03 -2.73
N TYR A 710 -5.78 -34.97 -3.02
CA TYR A 710 -4.94 -36.15 -3.11
C TYR A 710 -5.03 -36.99 -1.83
N ALA A 711 -4.89 -36.38 -0.66
CA ALA A 711 -4.94 -37.07 0.63
C ALA A 711 -6.31 -37.75 0.89
N VAL A 712 -7.41 -37.07 0.56
CA VAL A 712 -8.76 -37.61 0.74
C VAL A 712 -9.04 -38.75 -0.23
N VAL A 713 -8.65 -38.63 -1.49
CA VAL A 713 -8.84 -39.68 -2.49
C VAL A 713 -7.94 -40.90 -2.17
N ALA A 714 -6.66 -40.67 -1.86
CA ALA A 714 -5.73 -41.75 -1.49
C ALA A 714 -6.21 -42.54 -0.25
N TYR A 715 -6.75 -41.83 0.74
CA TYR A 715 -7.35 -42.47 1.92
C TYR A 715 -8.61 -43.25 1.58
N SER A 716 -9.50 -42.70 0.74
CA SER A 716 -10.72 -43.43 0.29
C SER A 716 -10.38 -44.70 -0.46
N VAL A 717 -9.33 -44.71 -1.28
CA VAL A 717 -8.78 -45.86 -1.96
C VAL A 717 -8.25 -46.89 -0.96
N ALA A 718 -7.45 -46.44 0.01
CA ALA A 718 -6.88 -47.32 1.03
C ALA A 718 -7.94 -48.01 1.89
N GLN A 719 -9.06 -47.34 2.19
CA GLN A 719 -10.18 -47.95 2.92
C GLN A 719 -10.98 -49.01 2.11
N ARG A 720 -10.96 -48.90 0.79
CA ARG A 720 -11.71 -49.76 -0.12
C ARG A 720 -10.82 -50.75 -0.86
N THR A 721 -9.59 -50.97 -0.39
CA THR A 721 -8.62 -51.85 -1.07
C THR A 721 -9.18 -53.29 -1.22
N HIS A 722 -9.87 -53.82 -0.19
CA HIS A 722 -10.52 -55.14 -0.24
C HIS A 722 -11.68 -55.14 -1.25
N GLU A 723 -12.59 -54.16 -1.23
CA GLU A 723 -13.70 -54.00 -2.21
C GLU A 723 -13.16 -53.92 -3.64
N ILE A 724 -12.10 -53.13 -3.86
CA ILE A 724 -11.43 -52.99 -5.16
C ILE A 724 -10.83 -54.35 -5.58
N GLY A 725 -10.17 -55.06 -4.64
CA GLY A 725 -9.60 -56.39 -4.88
C GLY A 725 -10.65 -57.40 -5.28
N VAL A 726 -11.80 -57.46 -4.59
CA VAL A 726 -12.92 -58.35 -4.93
C VAL A 726 -13.48 -58.04 -6.31
N ARG A 727 -13.68 -56.73 -6.66
CA ARG A 727 -14.17 -56.33 -7.99
C ARG A 727 -13.21 -56.74 -9.10
N MET A 728 -11.92 -56.56 -8.88
CA MET A 728 -10.88 -56.96 -9.84
C MET A 728 -10.81 -58.48 -9.98
N ALA A 729 -10.97 -59.23 -8.88
CA ALA A 729 -11.06 -60.69 -8.92
C ALA A 729 -12.30 -61.18 -9.66
N LEU A 730 -13.42 -60.40 -9.66
CA LEU A 730 -14.65 -60.69 -10.39
C LEU A 730 -14.62 -60.20 -11.84
N GLY A 731 -13.49 -59.65 -12.34
CA GLY A 731 -13.28 -59.32 -13.73
C GLY A 731 -13.45 -57.82 -14.08
N ALA A 732 -13.52 -56.92 -13.09
CA ALA A 732 -13.52 -55.47 -13.36
C ALA A 732 -12.17 -55.02 -13.95
N GLU A 733 -12.23 -54.27 -15.04
CA GLU A 733 -11.02 -53.69 -15.65
C GLU A 733 -10.42 -52.55 -14.80
N PRO A 734 -9.11 -52.33 -14.86
CA PRO A 734 -8.46 -51.17 -14.21
C PRO A 734 -9.09 -49.83 -14.53
N ARG A 735 -9.64 -49.64 -15.75
CA ARG A 735 -10.34 -48.44 -16.20
C ARG A 735 -11.65 -48.19 -15.48
N ASP A 736 -12.39 -49.26 -15.12
CA ASP A 736 -13.66 -49.14 -14.38
C ASP A 736 -13.43 -48.65 -12.95
N ILE A 737 -12.38 -49.18 -12.29
CA ILE A 737 -11.97 -48.74 -10.96
C ILE A 737 -11.50 -47.26 -11.00
N ALA A 738 -10.67 -46.90 -11.99
CA ALA A 738 -10.22 -45.53 -12.15
C ALA A 738 -11.40 -44.59 -12.40
N ARG A 739 -12.35 -44.94 -13.27
CA ARG A 739 -13.55 -44.14 -13.58
C ARG A 739 -14.44 -43.96 -12.34
N LEU A 740 -14.59 -44.99 -11.51
CA LEU A 740 -15.38 -44.90 -10.28
C LEU A 740 -14.76 -43.92 -9.28
N ILE A 741 -13.43 -43.98 -9.07
CA ILE A 741 -12.71 -43.11 -8.13
C ILE A 741 -12.67 -41.65 -8.64
N VAL A 742 -12.33 -41.46 -9.90
CA VAL A 742 -12.28 -40.12 -10.53
C VAL A 742 -13.67 -39.49 -10.58
N GLY A 743 -14.72 -40.29 -10.86
CA GLY A 743 -16.11 -39.85 -10.89
C GLY A 743 -16.59 -39.31 -9.53
N GLN A 744 -16.24 -39.98 -8.42
CA GLN A 744 -16.54 -39.50 -7.07
C GLN A 744 -15.78 -38.21 -6.74
N GLY A 745 -14.51 -38.09 -7.16
CA GLY A 745 -13.72 -36.90 -7.02
C GLY A 745 -14.31 -35.72 -7.83
N LEU A 746 -14.75 -36.01 -9.07
CA LEU A 746 -15.32 -35.02 -9.98
C LEU A 746 -16.57 -34.32 -9.41
N ILE A 747 -17.45 -35.07 -8.76
CA ILE A 747 -18.66 -34.53 -8.10
C ILE A 747 -18.27 -33.49 -7.03
N LEU A 748 -17.30 -33.80 -6.18
CA LEU A 748 -16.82 -32.89 -5.14
C LEU A 748 -16.16 -31.62 -5.76
N ILE A 749 -15.38 -31.82 -6.84
CA ILE A 749 -14.71 -30.73 -7.56
C ILE A 749 -15.75 -29.80 -8.19
N LEU A 750 -16.73 -30.33 -8.89
CA LEU A 750 -17.78 -29.52 -9.54
C LEU A 750 -18.65 -28.79 -8.52
N PHE A 751 -19.00 -29.45 -7.41
CA PHE A 751 -19.76 -28.80 -6.35
C PHE A 751 -18.94 -27.69 -5.66
N GLY A 752 -17.66 -27.96 -5.36
CA GLY A 752 -16.75 -26.97 -4.81
C GLY A 752 -16.50 -25.78 -5.76
N ALA A 753 -16.37 -26.06 -7.06
CA ALA A 753 -16.25 -25.02 -8.09
C ALA A 753 -17.53 -24.18 -8.22
N GLY A 754 -18.71 -24.80 -8.17
CA GLY A 754 -19.99 -24.09 -8.20
C GLY A 754 -20.18 -23.16 -7.02
N VAL A 755 -19.92 -23.66 -5.79
CA VAL A 755 -19.96 -22.85 -4.57
C VAL A 755 -18.90 -21.72 -4.63
N GLY A 756 -17.68 -22.03 -5.09
CA GLY A 756 -16.60 -21.08 -5.22
C GLY A 756 -16.90 -19.97 -6.24
N LEU A 757 -17.50 -20.29 -7.38
CA LEU A 757 -17.95 -19.32 -8.37
C LEU A 757 -19.03 -18.38 -7.80
N ALA A 758 -20.01 -18.94 -7.07
CA ALA A 758 -21.06 -18.14 -6.44
C ALA A 758 -20.48 -17.18 -5.38
N LEU A 759 -19.57 -17.66 -4.53
CA LEU A 759 -18.86 -16.84 -3.54
C LEU A 759 -17.98 -15.79 -4.21
N ALA A 760 -17.22 -16.15 -5.24
CA ALA A 760 -16.38 -15.22 -5.97
C ALA A 760 -17.23 -14.11 -6.62
N PHE A 761 -18.38 -14.46 -7.24
CA PHE A 761 -19.30 -13.50 -7.83
C PHE A 761 -19.85 -12.50 -6.81
N ALA A 762 -20.13 -12.94 -5.59
CA ALA A 762 -20.60 -12.07 -4.50
C ALA A 762 -19.47 -11.17 -3.98
N LEU A 763 -18.29 -11.74 -3.69
CA LEU A 763 -17.18 -11.05 -3.04
C LEU A 763 -16.44 -10.09 -3.98
N THR A 764 -16.30 -10.42 -5.27
CA THR A 764 -15.57 -9.57 -6.21
C THR A 764 -16.26 -8.23 -6.48
N ARG A 765 -17.55 -8.10 -6.17
CA ARG A 765 -18.25 -6.80 -6.23
C ARG A 765 -17.64 -5.76 -5.30
N VAL A 766 -17.12 -6.18 -4.16
CA VAL A 766 -16.41 -5.28 -3.21
C VAL A 766 -15.10 -4.78 -3.82
N LEU A 767 -14.51 -5.52 -4.75
CA LEU A 767 -13.25 -5.17 -5.39
C LEU A 767 -13.39 -4.20 -6.57
N THR A 768 -14.61 -3.82 -6.96
CA THR A 768 -14.89 -3.01 -8.17
C THR A 768 -14.09 -1.70 -8.15
N SER A 769 -14.01 -1.01 -7.02
CA SER A 769 -13.26 0.25 -6.87
C SER A 769 -11.74 0.08 -6.93
N LEU A 770 -11.23 -1.14 -6.71
CA LEU A 770 -9.81 -1.46 -6.72
C LEU A 770 -9.31 -1.98 -8.08
N LEU A 771 -10.23 -2.33 -9.00
CA LEU A 771 -9.88 -2.86 -10.32
C LEU A 771 -9.82 -1.73 -11.35
N PHE A 772 -8.79 -1.74 -12.19
CA PHE A 772 -8.59 -0.74 -13.25
C PHE A 772 -9.30 -1.15 -14.54
N GLY A 773 -10.28 -0.34 -14.98
CA GLY A 773 -10.87 -0.40 -16.32
C GLY A 773 -11.53 -1.74 -16.69
N MET A 774 -11.93 -2.57 -15.70
CA MET A 774 -12.57 -3.86 -15.98
C MET A 774 -13.66 -4.20 -14.95
N SER A 775 -14.59 -5.04 -15.40
CA SER A 775 -15.65 -5.54 -14.53
C SER A 775 -15.07 -6.51 -13.49
N ALA A 776 -15.56 -6.41 -12.26
CA ALA A 776 -15.25 -7.37 -11.19
C ALA A 776 -15.76 -8.80 -11.51
N THR A 777 -16.64 -8.94 -12.51
CA THR A 777 -17.25 -10.21 -12.95
C THR A 777 -16.76 -10.61 -14.35
N ASP A 778 -15.48 -10.38 -14.67
CA ASP A 778 -14.90 -10.69 -15.99
C ASP A 778 -15.03 -12.19 -16.34
N PRO A 779 -15.83 -12.57 -17.36
CA PRO A 779 -16.15 -13.97 -17.66
C PRO A 779 -14.93 -14.82 -18.02
N LEU A 780 -13.93 -14.21 -18.68
CA LEU A 780 -12.73 -14.93 -19.09
C LEU A 780 -11.87 -15.33 -17.89
N THR A 781 -11.76 -14.47 -16.91
CA THR A 781 -11.05 -14.79 -15.66
C THR A 781 -11.77 -15.87 -14.87
N PHE A 782 -13.10 -15.75 -14.72
CA PHE A 782 -13.90 -16.74 -13.99
C PHE A 782 -13.83 -18.12 -14.65
N ALA A 783 -14.06 -18.20 -15.97
CA ALA A 783 -14.02 -19.45 -16.70
C ALA A 783 -12.60 -20.06 -16.74
N GLY A 784 -11.59 -19.26 -17.06
CA GLY A 784 -10.21 -19.75 -17.18
C GLY A 784 -9.66 -20.27 -15.85
N VAL A 785 -9.93 -19.56 -14.75
CA VAL A 785 -9.47 -20.00 -13.41
C VAL A 785 -10.26 -21.23 -12.94
N ALA A 786 -11.57 -21.29 -13.18
CA ALA A 786 -12.38 -22.46 -12.84
C ALA A 786 -11.92 -23.72 -13.60
N LEU A 787 -11.66 -23.60 -14.90
CA LEU A 787 -11.12 -24.68 -15.73
C LEU A 787 -9.74 -25.13 -15.24
N LEU A 788 -8.85 -24.20 -14.90
CA LEU A 788 -7.53 -24.51 -14.36
C LEU A 788 -7.64 -25.30 -13.04
N LEU A 789 -8.49 -24.83 -12.11
CA LEU A 789 -8.70 -25.52 -10.83
C LEU A 789 -9.24 -26.95 -11.05
N VAL A 790 -10.27 -27.09 -11.88
CA VAL A 790 -10.89 -28.38 -12.20
C VAL A 790 -9.85 -29.33 -12.81
N PHE A 791 -9.04 -28.84 -13.76
CA PHE A 791 -7.99 -29.64 -14.40
C PHE A 791 -6.97 -30.15 -13.38
N ILE A 792 -6.41 -29.26 -12.53
CA ILE A 792 -5.41 -29.62 -11.52
C ILE A 792 -6.01 -30.59 -10.48
N ALA A 793 -7.26 -30.34 -10.07
CA ALA A 793 -7.96 -31.21 -9.13
C ALA A 793 -8.22 -32.62 -9.71
N LEU A 794 -8.55 -32.73 -11.01
CA LEU A 794 -8.69 -34.01 -11.70
C LEU A 794 -7.36 -34.77 -11.77
N VAL A 795 -6.25 -34.07 -12.07
CA VAL A 795 -4.90 -34.67 -12.06
C VAL A 795 -4.58 -35.21 -10.66
N ALA A 796 -4.92 -34.44 -9.60
CA ALA A 796 -4.73 -34.88 -8.22
C ALA A 796 -5.55 -36.11 -7.84
N CYS A 797 -6.74 -36.33 -8.42
CA CYS A 797 -7.58 -37.51 -8.26
C CYS A 797 -7.05 -38.71 -9.07
N TYR A 798 -6.51 -38.48 -10.26
CA TYR A 798 -6.06 -39.49 -11.19
C TYR A 798 -4.84 -40.27 -10.67
N ILE A 799 -3.90 -39.64 -9.99
CA ILE A 799 -2.68 -40.26 -9.48
C ILE A 799 -3.00 -41.39 -8.45
N PRO A 800 -3.82 -41.15 -7.40
CA PRO A 800 -4.22 -42.26 -6.48
C PRO A 800 -5.07 -43.31 -7.17
N ALA A 801 -5.93 -42.95 -8.13
CA ALA A 801 -6.73 -43.87 -8.89
C ALA A 801 -5.85 -44.85 -9.69
N CYS A 802 -4.81 -44.36 -10.35
CA CYS A 802 -3.84 -45.22 -11.05
C CYS A 802 -3.03 -46.10 -10.11
N ARG A 803 -2.77 -45.68 -8.86
CA ARG A 803 -2.12 -46.53 -7.85
C ARG A 803 -3.06 -47.63 -7.37
N ALA A 804 -4.36 -47.37 -7.23
CA ALA A 804 -5.38 -48.34 -6.86
C ALA A 804 -5.50 -49.46 -7.89
N THR A 805 -5.35 -49.20 -9.18
CA THR A 805 -5.43 -50.18 -10.26
C THR A 805 -4.22 -51.13 -10.34
N LYS A 806 -3.14 -50.83 -9.61
CA LYS A 806 -1.92 -51.69 -9.55
C LYS A 806 -1.88 -52.63 -8.32
N VAL A 807 -2.92 -52.65 -7.53
CA VAL A 807 -3.01 -53.54 -6.35
C VAL A 807 -3.24 -54.96 -6.83
N ASP A 808 -2.37 -55.91 -6.37
CA ASP A 808 -2.54 -57.34 -6.65
C ASP A 808 -3.78 -57.88 -5.95
N PRO A 809 -4.78 -58.43 -6.69
CA PRO A 809 -6.00 -58.97 -6.08
C PRO A 809 -5.74 -60.04 -5.05
N MET A 810 -4.70 -60.86 -5.22
CA MET A 810 -4.34 -61.94 -4.28
C MET A 810 -3.78 -61.40 -2.95
N VAL A 811 -3.06 -60.23 -3.00
CA VAL A 811 -2.57 -59.55 -1.80
C VAL A 811 -3.72 -58.85 -1.08
N ALA A 812 -4.64 -58.24 -1.84
CA ALA A 812 -5.81 -57.53 -1.29
C ALA A 812 -6.80 -58.43 -0.55
N LEU A 813 -6.91 -59.73 -0.97
CA LEU A 813 -7.75 -60.75 -0.33
C LEU A 813 -7.09 -61.44 0.88
N ARG A 814 -5.76 -61.32 1.05
CA ARG A 814 -5.00 -61.85 2.19
C ARG A 814 -4.88 -60.88 3.39
N TYR A 815 -5.18 -59.64 3.24
CA TYR A 815 -5.20 -58.66 4.35
C TYR A 815 -6.57 -58.76 5.07
N GLU A 816 -6.66 -59.58 6.09
CA GLU A 816 -7.66 -59.53 7.15
C GLU A 816 -7.27 -58.55 8.24
#